data_adc4ce8f89f008b1b7bb469b2794347a
#
_entry.id   adc4ce8f89f008b1b7bb469b2794347a
#
_cell.length_a   1.000
_cell.length_b   1.000
_cell.length_c   1.000
_cell.angle_alpha   90.00
_cell.angle_beta   90.00
_cell.angle_gamma   90.00
#
_symmetry.space_group_name_H-M   'P 1'
#
loop_
_entity.id
_entity.type
_entity.pdbx_description
1 polymer ?
#
loop_
_entity_poly.entity_id
_entity_poly.type
_entity_poly.pdbx_seq_one_letter_code
_entity_poly.pdbx_strand_id
1 'polypeptide(L)'
;MRTPRLSEVRNLAPAAIIVLAATLLVVGFGVGGTHERSLGSQASSWRGLVGGARPSVEVGQRMLVVLKAPSMAQQVAAHGGFATQQQEHNWTRAAIAAQKRLLTQLSIHGIQIRVEFSFARVLNGFSAPLDARAVALLERRSEVAGVYPVRVAYPASISSKLLGREGIALGAGSLPSVALPGYDGRGVTIALLDTGVDSAHPYLRGRILSGINVVDPDVRSGAPAVVDPADSSRVEEHGTEMAGLLVGAGGPGGISGAATGASVLPIRVAGWQRDLKGSWAVYSRTDQLIAGLERAVDPNLDGDAHDAARIALIGVAASYAAFADSPEARAILGALDLDTLVVAPAGNDGPAGPGYGSIASPGGAPAALTVGAVDLRTRAEEVPVAVRSGLQLLLDRRLPLAGAVVSEHPVALELTSPRGSGPDPADFFDGHGLSLVAGRAALIRAGSDPRTAIENAVQAGARAVVVYGIDLPAGGLGLDEAVDVPVVSVPARVGELAVASLERGGHPVVSIGLPDTARNGTSAQIAPFSSHGLAFDGRVKPDVAAPGVVLATAEAGRNDDGTPRFGTVNGSSAAAAVVTGAAALLAQLRTDLSASDLKSLLAGTASPLPETSVTAQGGGLVDVGAAAATELTAEPDTLAFGNARGDGWHSLERLTLHNVSSRLFRVRIRSVGQGGLEIVPKPKHVRLKPGGSTTVALLARLRGAPPSAGSAEGAVLLLPRGSQPLRIPWAITFGKPERAALSEIALSASSFKPSDTLPAVLSLRAGNLLQTPAGTRVEPVARLDFELWRGKQRLGLLARVRDLLPGQLVLFLTGRGPGGNRLSPGRYRIVLVALPTAGGRETRVSVVFRIK
;
A
#
# COMPACT_ATOMS: atom_id res chain seq x y z
N MET A 1 3.71 -52.46 -27.89
CA MET A 1 2.28 -52.26 -28.12
C MET A 1 1.49 -53.05 -27.10
N ARG A 2 1.14 -52.45 -26.02
CA ARG A 2 0.09 -52.90 -25.08
C ARG A 2 -0.26 -51.72 -24.20
N THR A 3 -1.46 -51.27 -24.31
CA THR A 3 -2.11 -50.28 -23.46
C THR A 3 -2.22 -50.79 -22.02
N PRO A 4 -1.83 -50.03 -21.00
CA PRO A 4 -2.15 -50.38 -19.62
C PRO A 4 -3.58 -49.91 -19.27
N ARG A 5 -4.25 -50.80 -18.56
CA ARG A 5 -5.64 -50.71 -18.11
C ARG A 5 -5.85 -49.59 -17.05
N LEU A 6 -6.93 -48.89 -17.18
CA LEU A 6 -7.58 -48.05 -16.20
C LEU A 6 -8.03 -48.87 -14.95
N SER A 7 -7.19 -48.98 -13.93
CA SER A 7 -7.63 -49.56 -12.65
C SER A 7 -6.82 -49.17 -11.40
N GLU A 8 -6.12 -48.06 -11.40
CA GLU A 8 -5.44 -47.57 -10.17
C GLU A 8 -5.63 -46.06 -9.90
N VAL A 9 -6.88 -45.60 -9.95
CA VAL A 9 -7.25 -44.26 -9.39
C VAL A 9 -8.48 -44.47 -8.50
N ARG A 10 -8.25 -45.12 -7.40
CA ARG A 10 -9.21 -45.18 -6.29
C ARG A 10 -8.44 -45.03 -5.00
N ASN A 11 -8.35 -43.77 -4.53
CA ASN A 11 -8.27 -43.31 -3.12
C ASN A 11 -7.70 -41.90 -3.03
N LEU A 12 -8.33 -40.94 -3.70
CA LEU A 12 -8.22 -39.53 -3.30
C LEU A 12 -9.60 -39.12 -2.79
N ALA A 13 -9.76 -39.11 -1.47
CA ALA A 13 -10.94 -38.51 -0.85
C ALA A 13 -11.05 -37.03 -1.27
N PRO A 14 -12.18 -36.57 -1.78
CA PRO A 14 -12.33 -35.16 -2.16
C PRO A 14 -12.32 -34.30 -0.88
N ALA A 15 -11.29 -33.48 -0.76
CA ALA A 15 -11.23 -32.43 0.23
C ALA A 15 -12.36 -31.43 -0.01
N ALA A 16 -13.09 -31.07 1.02
CA ALA A 16 -14.08 -30.00 0.97
C ALA A 16 -13.40 -28.70 0.57
N ILE A 17 -13.75 -28.17 -0.59
CA ILE A 17 -13.16 -26.94 -1.12
C ILE A 17 -13.94 -25.77 -0.53
N ILE A 18 -13.37 -25.08 0.43
CA ILE A 18 -13.72 -23.70 0.78
C ILE A 18 -12.78 -22.82 -0.05
N VAL A 19 -13.28 -22.19 -1.09
CA VAL A 19 -12.54 -21.16 -1.81
C VAL A 19 -12.71 -19.85 -1.07
N LEU A 20 -11.70 -19.46 -0.31
CA LEU A 20 -11.58 -18.13 0.23
C LEU A 20 -10.95 -17.27 -0.87
N ALA A 21 -11.78 -16.65 -1.68
CA ALA A 21 -11.33 -15.59 -2.56
C ALA A 21 -11.17 -14.30 -1.76
N ALA A 22 -10.05 -14.17 -1.06
CA ALA A 22 -9.57 -12.87 -0.68
C ALA A 22 -8.97 -12.23 -1.93
N THR A 23 -9.66 -11.25 -2.51
CA THR A 23 -9.29 -10.60 -3.77
C THR A 23 -9.18 -11.54 -4.96
N LEU A 24 -10.27 -11.90 -5.60
CA LEU A 24 -10.19 -12.57 -6.90
C LEU A 24 -11.42 -12.44 -7.76
N LEU A 25 -11.11 -12.04 -8.95
CA LEU A 25 -11.77 -12.18 -10.23
C LEU A 25 -12.99 -13.09 -10.23
N VAL A 26 -14.10 -12.48 -10.57
CA VAL A 26 -15.23 -13.17 -11.18
C VAL A 26 -14.94 -13.27 -12.66
N VAL A 27 -14.66 -14.46 -13.15
CA VAL A 27 -14.87 -14.76 -14.58
C VAL A 27 -16.38 -14.85 -14.75
N GLY A 28 -16.97 -13.79 -15.30
CA GLY A 28 -18.39 -13.75 -15.62
C GLY A 28 -18.67 -14.62 -16.84
N PHE A 29 -19.48 -15.67 -16.68
CA PHE A 29 -20.26 -16.21 -17.79
C PHE A 29 -21.58 -15.42 -17.84
N GLY A 30 -21.75 -14.67 -18.92
CA GLY A 30 -22.95 -13.89 -19.15
C GLY A 30 -24.15 -14.76 -19.51
N VAL A 31 -25.26 -14.52 -18.81
CA VAL A 31 -26.60 -14.73 -19.34
C VAL A 31 -27.36 -13.42 -19.07
N GLY A 32 -27.93 -12.86 -20.13
CA GLY A 32 -28.49 -11.52 -20.18
C GLY A 32 -29.62 -11.25 -19.18
N GLY A 33 -29.55 -10.08 -18.60
CA GLY A 33 -30.56 -9.46 -17.77
C GLY A 33 -30.11 -8.06 -17.41
N THR A 34 -30.96 -7.09 -17.60
CA THR A 34 -30.83 -5.64 -17.47
C THR A 34 -29.92 -5.15 -16.33
N HIS A 35 -29.06 -4.23 -16.68
CA HIS A 35 -27.87 -3.78 -15.96
C HIS A 35 -28.15 -2.81 -14.81
N GLU A 36 -27.87 -3.22 -13.59
CA GLU A 36 -27.20 -2.36 -12.61
C GLU A 36 -25.78 -2.93 -12.38
N ARG A 37 -24.77 -2.24 -12.91
CA ARG A 37 -23.36 -2.59 -12.65
C ARG A 37 -23.07 -2.45 -11.15
N SER A 38 -22.86 -3.56 -10.48
CA SER A 38 -22.51 -3.57 -9.06
C SER A 38 -21.15 -2.88 -8.84
N LEU A 39 -21.12 -1.89 -7.94
CA LEU A 39 -19.91 -1.17 -7.50
C LEU A 39 -18.78 -2.09 -7.01
N GLY A 40 -19.06 -3.36 -6.72
CA GLY A 40 -18.09 -4.36 -6.26
C GLY A 40 -17.13 -4.90 -7.31
N SER A 41 -17.53 -4.89 -8.58
CA SER A 41 -16.61 -5.25 -9.67
C SER A 41 -15.59 -4.13 -9.94
N GLN A 42 -15.92 -2.88 -9.58
CA GLN A 42 -15.03 -1.73 -9.73
C GLN A 42 -13.90 -1.72 -8.69
N ALA A 43 -14.13 -2.23 -7.49
CA ALA A 43 -13.13 -2.26 -6.43
C ALA A 43 -12.02 -3.28 -6.67
N SER A 44 -12.33 -4.42 -7.26
CA SER A 44 -11.35 -5.45 -7.60
C SER A 44 -10.53 -5.10 -8.85
N SER A 45 -10.99 -4.15 -9.66
CA SER A 45 -10.32 -3.67 -10.87
C SER A 45 -9.59 -2.33 -10.69
N TRP A 46 -9.74 -1.66 -9.52
CA TRP A 46 -9.03 -0.42 -9.30
C TRP A 46 -7.55 -0.69 -8.98
N ARG A 47 -6.68 -0.39 -9.96
CA ARG A 47 -5.25 -0.72 -9.96
C ARG A 47 -4.36 0.49 -9.76
N GLY A 48 -4.91 1.57 -9.22
CA GLY A 48 -4.23 2.85 -9.07
C GLY A 48 -4.39 3.74 -10.31
N LEU A 49 -4.46 5.05 -10.06
CA LEU A 49 -4.52 6.06 -11.13
C LEU A 49 -3.20 6.23 -11.86
N VAL A 50 -2.11 5.75 -11.26
CA VAL A 50 -0.76 6.12 -11.65
C VAL A 50 0.15 4.91 -11.54
N GLY A 51 0.77 4.58 -12.62
CA GLY A 51 1.60 3.39 -12.77
C GLY A 51 0.96 2.37 -13.71
N GLY A 52 1.78 1.61 -14.42
CA GLY A 52 1.35 0.60 -15.36
C GLY A 52 0.35 -0.37 -14.74
N ALA A 53 -0.47 -1.01 -15.57
CA ALA A 53 -1.41 -2.00 -15.09
C ALA A 53 -0.68 -3.03 -14.24
N ARG A 54 -1.00 -3.08 -12.94
CA ARG A 54 -0.44 -4.11 -12.07
C ARG A 54 -0.95 -5.47 -12.55
N PRO A 55 -0.08 -6.46 -12.75
CA PRO A 55 -0.51 -7.76 -13.20
C PRO A 55 -1.48 -8.38 -12.18
N SER A 56 -2.49 -9.07 -12.67
CA SER A 56 -3.37 -9.86 -11.80
C SER A 56 -2.66 -11.15 -11.43
N VAL A 57 -2.17 -11.25 -10.19
CA VAL A 57 -1.39 -12.39 -9.68
C VAL A 57 -2.25 -13.25 -8.77
N GLU A 58 -2.31 -14.54 -9.03
CA GLU A 58 -2.97 -15.53 -8.18
C GLU A 58 -1.95 -16.29 -7.32
N VAL A 59 -1.96 -16.05 -6.00
CA VAL A 59 -1.03 -16.68 -5.04
C VAL A 59 -1.63 -17.93 -4.34
N GLY A 60 -2.87 -18.28 -4.64
CA GLY A 60 -3.56 -19.44 -4.06
C GLY A 60 -3.96 -19.27 -2.61
N GLN A 61 -4.18 -20.41 -1.94
CA GLN A 61 -4.64 -20.46 -0.54
C GLN A 61 -3.48 -20.37 0.45
N ARG A 62 -2.52 -19.47 0.21
CA ARG A 62 -1.44 -19.23 1.15
C ARG A 62 -1.93 -18.40 2.33
N MET A 63 -1.61 -18.86 3.52
CA MET A 63 -2.04 -18.24 4.78
C MET A 63 -0.83 -18.00 5.68
N LEU A 64 -0.91 -16.94 6.46
CA LEU A 64 0.00 -16.64 7.56
C LEU A 64 -0.64 -17.06 8.89
N VAL A 65 -0.01 -17.95 9.62
CA VAL A 65 -0.43 -18.40 10.94
C VAL A 65 0.42 -17.71 11.99
N VAL A 66 -0.19 -16.86 12.80
CA VAL A 66 0.47 -16.13 13.88
C VAL A 66 0.20 -16.84 15.20
N LEU A 67 1.23 -17.11 15.99
CA LEU A 67 1.15 -17.77 17.30
C LEU A 67 1.04 -16.73 18.43
N LYS A 68 0.47 -17.15 19.58
CA LYS A 68 0.45 -16.35 20.81
C LYS A 68 1.76 -16.44 21.60
N ALA A 69 2.54 -17.50 21.39
CA ALA A 69 3.86 -17.57 21.98
C ALA A 69 4.72 -16.41 21.45
N PRO A 70 5.43 -15.68 22.32
CA PRO A 70 6.12 -14.47 21.89
C PRO A 70 7.25 -14.75 20.90
N SER A 71 7.53 -13.77 20.01
CA SER A 71 8.74 -13.71 19.20
C SER A 71 9.92 -13.22 20.03
N MET A 72 11.12 -13.24 19.44
CA MET A 72 12.32 -12.63 20.04
C MET A 72 12.08 -11.14 20.33
N ALA A 73 11.58 -10.37 19.35
CA ALA A 73 11.28 -8.94 19.49
C ALA A 73 10.33 -8.63 20.65
N GLN A 74 9.24 -9.39 20.78
CA GLN A 74 8.30 -9.22 21.89
C GLN A 74 8.94 -9.51 23.26
N GLN A 75 9.90 -10.43 23.32
CA GLN A 75 10.66 -10.69 24.55
C GLN A 75 11.64 -9.55 24.86
N VAL A 76 12.37 -9.04 23.85
CA VAL A 76 13.25 -7.88 23.99
C VAL A 76 12.45 -6.67 24.51
N ALA A 77 11.32 -6.36 23.89
CA ALA A 77 10.44 -5.27 24.32
C ALA A 77 9.94 -5.45 25.76
N ALA A 78 9.54 -6.68 26.14
CA ALA A 78 9.11 -7.00 27.52
C ALA A 78 10.21 -6.86 28.57
N HIS A 79 11.49 -6.92 28.14
CA HIS A 79 12.67 -6.73 29.01
C HIS A 79 13.24 -5.30 28.91
N GLY A 80 12.48 -4.34 28.40
CA GLY A 80 12.87 -2.93 28.33
C GLY A 80 13.79 -2.55 27.19
N GLY A 81 13.82 -3.34 26.12
CA GLY A 81 14.59 -3.06 24.89
C GLY A 81 16.05 -3.54 24.95
N PHE A 82 16.44 -4.26 25.99
CA PHE A 82 17.81 -4.76 26.15
C PHE A 82 17.82 -6.28 26.35
N ALA A 83 18.69 -6.96 25.63
CA ALA A 83 18.91 -8.39 25.76
C ALA A 83 20.37 -8.74 25.49
N THR A 84 20.83 -9.85 26.02
CA THR A 84 22.10 -10.47 25.64
C THR A 84 21.88 -11.42 24.46
N GLN A 85 22.90 -11.65 23.61
CA GLN A 85 22.84 -12.63 22.52
C GLN A 85 22.28 -13.98 23.00
N GLN A 86 22.73 -14.47 24.17
CA GLN A 86 22.27 -15.74 24.71
C GLN A 86 20.77 -15.73 25.06
N GLN A 87 20.23 -14.61 25.53
CA GLN A 87 18.79 -14.47 25.78
C GLN A 87 18.01 -14.52 24.46
N GLU A 88 18.45 -13.76 23.46
CA GLU A 88 17.83 -13.72 22.15
C GLU A 88 17.85 -15.07 21.44
N HIS A 89 18.99 -15.78 21.47
CA HIS A 89 19.10 -17.16 20.99
C HIS A 89 18.09 -18.11 21.69
N ASN A 90 17.93 -17.95 23.01
CA ASN A 90 16.99 -18.79 23.76
C ASN A 90 15.53 -18.49 23.36
N TRP A 91 15.16 -17.22 23.20
CA TRP A 91 13.81 -16.81 22.80
C TRP A 91 13.49 -17.23 21.37
N THR A 92 14.43 -17.05 20.45
CA THR A 92 14.29 -17.54 19.05
C THR A 92 14.06 -19.04 19.00
N ARG A 93 14.85 -19.83 19.75
CA ARG A 93 14.66 -21.28 19.84
C ARG A 93 13.31 -21.66 20.48
N ALA A 94 12.86 -20.92 21.49
CA ALA A 94 11.57 -21.14 22.14
C ALA A 94 10.39 -20.87 21.17
N ALA A 95 10.48 -19.82 20.36
CA ALA A 95 9.48 -19.50 19.34
C ALA A 95 9.39 -20.62 18.28
N ILE A 96 10.53 -21.05 17.74
CA ILE A 96 10.61 -22.17 16.78
C ILE A 96 10.06 -23.48 17.41
N ALA A 97 10.38 -23.75 18.66
CA ALA A 97 9.87 -24.93 19.37
C ALA A 97 8.34 -24.90 19.55
N ALA A 98 7.75 -23.70 19.76
CA ALA A 98 6.30 -23.55 19.83
C ALA A 98 5.61 -23.90 18.49
N GLN A 99 6.20 -23.45 17.37
CA GLN A 99 5.71 -23.81 16.03
C GLN A 99 5.80 -25.32 15.78
N LYS A 100 6.93 -25.93 16.07
CA LYS A 100 7.14 -27.38 15.91
C LYS A 100 6.14 -28.19 16.74
N ARG A 101 5.86 -27.80 18.00
CA ARG A 101 4.84 -28.45 18.82
C ARG A 101 3.46 -28.40 18.19
N LEU A 102 3.04 -27.22 17.69
CA LEU A 102 1.75 -27.06 17.01
C LEU A 102 1.66 -27.94 15.76
N LEU A 103 2.68 -27.91 14.88
CA LEU A 103 2.74 -28.70 13.65
C LEU A 103 2.70 -30.21 13.93
N THR A 104 3.42 -30.68 14.95
CA THR A 104 3.38 -32.08 15.39
C THR A 104 1.99 -32.49 15.86
N GLN A 105 1.33 -31.65 16.66
CA GLN A 105 -0.04 -31.94 17.12
C GLN A 105 -1.04 -32.01 15.94
N LEU A 106 -0.89 -31.12 14.94
CA LEU A 106 -1.74 -31.14 13.75
C LEU A 106 -1.51 -32.40 12.91
N SER A 107 -0.25 -32.85 12.77
CA SER A 107 0.11 -34.08 12.08
C SER A 107 -0.52 -35.31 12.72
N ILE A 108 -0.52 -35.42 14.07
CA ILE A 108 -1.22 -36.48 14.79
C ILE A 108 -2.72 -36.51 14.48
N HIS A 109 -3.34 -35.37 14.18
CA HIS A 109 -4.74 -35.27 13.77
C HIS A 109 -4.94 -35.42 12.25
N GLY A 110 -3.92 -35.90 11.52
CA GLY A 110 -3.98 -36.16 10.08
C GLY A 110 -3.93 -34.91 9.20
N ILE A 111 -3.47 -33.77 9.73
CA ILE A 111 -3.27 -32.55 8.98
C ILE A 111 -1.77 -32.31 8.80
N GLN A 112 -1.29 -32.54 7.57
CA GLN A 112 0.09 -32.26 7.18
C GLN A 112 0.17 -30.83 6.61
N ILE A 113 1.01 -29.99 7.21
CA ILE A 113 1.25 -28.62 6.77
C ILE A 113 2.67 -28.51 6.23
N ARG A 114 2.78 -28.08 4.97
CA ARG A 114 4.07 -27.74 4.36
C ARG A 114 4.34 -26.26 4.63
N VAL A 115 5.23 -25.98 5.58
CA VAL A 115 5.67 -24.61 5.89
C VAL A 115 6.53 -24.10 4.73
N GLU A 116 6.20 -22.90 4.24
CA GLU A 116 7.00 -22.17 3.24
C GLU A 116 8.01 -21.24 3.94
N PHE A 117 7.57 -20.46 4.93
CA PHE A 117 8.42 -19.59 5.75
C PHE A 117 8.09 -19.78 7.22
N SER A 118 9.11 -19.70 8.08
CA SER A 118 9.03 -19.71 9.54
C SER A 118 9.61 -18.41 10.10
N PHE A 119 8.90 -17.75 10.97
CA PHE A 119 9.23 -16.46 11.55
C PHE A 119 9.41 -16.60 13.06
N ALA A 120 10.47 -16.06 13.66
CA ALA A 120 10.73 -16.19 15.08
C ALA A 120 11.32 -14.93 15.71
N ARG A 121 11.88 -14.01 14.91
CA ARG A 121 12.52 -12.78 15.37
C ARG A 121 11.50 -11.65 15.52
N VAL A 122 11.02 -11.11 14.39
CA VAL A 122 10.07 -9.98 14.36
C VAL A 122 8.64 -10.42 14.71
N LEU A 123 8.27 -11.66 14.39
CA LEU A 123 6.95 -12.24 14.58
C LEU A 123 7.09 -13.73 14.90
N ASN A 124 6.22 -14.30 15.74
CA ASN A 124 6.17 -15.76 15.89
C ASN A 124 5.04 -16.36 15.05
N GLY A 125 5.41 -17.12 14.02
CA GLY A 125 4.45 -17.73 13.11
C GLY A 125 5.10 -18.40 11.91
N PHE A 126 4.26 -18.79 10.96
CA PHE A 126 4.70 -19.40 9.72
C PHE A 126 3.71 -19.14 8.57
N SER A 127 4.15 -19.27 7.33
CA SER A 127 3.28 -19.30 6.16
C SER A 127 3.20 -20.70 5.56
N ALA A 128 2.03 -21.04 5.03
CA ALA A 128 1.78 -22.30 4.37
C ALA A 128 0.55 -22.23 3.44
N PRO A 129 0.48 -23.04 2.37
CA PRO A 129 -0.77 -23.32 1.69
C PRO A 129 -1.69 -24.11 2.64
N LEU A 130 -2.86 -23.58 2.95
CA LEU A 130 -3.82 -24.17 3.87
C LEU A 130 -5.20 -24.28 3.22
N ASP A 131 -5.80 -25.47 3.34
CA ASP A 131 -7.21 -25.62 3.02
C ASP A 131 -8.10 -25.01 4.13
N ALA A 132 -9.35 -24.87 3.86
CA ALA A 132 -10.29 -24.27 4.78
C ALA A 132 -10.50 -25.08 6.07
N ARG A 133 -10.30 -26.40 6.03
CA ARG A 133 -10.38 -27.27 7.21
C ARG A 133 -9.21 -26.98 8.15
N ALA A 134 -8.00 -26.86 7.59
CA ALA A 134 -6.81 -26.50 8.35
C ALA A 134 -6.95 -25.10 8.97
N VAL A 135 -7.42 -24.10 8.19
CA VAL A 135 -7.70 -22.75 8.69
C VAL A 135 -8.70 -22.77 9.85
N ALA A 136 -9.85 -23.46 9.68
CA ALA A 136 -10.88 -23.53 10.73
C ALA A 136 -10.39 -24.28 11.99
N LEU A 137 -9.51 -25.25 11.84
CA LEU A 137 -8.89 -25.94 12.96
C LEU A 137 -7.90 -25.02 13.69
N LEU A 138 -7.00 -24.37 12.95
CA LEU A 138 -6.00 -23.46 13.51
C LEU A 138 -6.65 -22.29 14.26
N GLU A 139 -7.70 -21.67 13.68
CA GLU A 139 -8.43 -20.57 14.34
C GLU A 139 -9.12 -20.95 15.67
N ARG A 140 -9.28 -22.24 15.94
CA ARG A 140 -9.83 -22.76 17.22
C ARG A 140 -8.77 -23.14 18.25
N ARG A 141 -7.50 -23.17 17.84
CA ARG A 141 -6.41 -23.53 18.76
C ARG A 141 -6.10 -22.38 19.70
N SER A 142 -5.90 -22.68 20.96
CA SER A 142 -5.56 -21.69 21.98
C SER A 142 -4.20 -21.05 21.76
N GLU A 143 -3.28 -21.76 21.10
CA GLU A 143 -1.91 -21.36 20.77
C GLU A 143 -1.84 -20.37 19.59
N VAL A 144 -2.88 -20.34 18.74
CA VAL A 144 -2.95 -19.49 17.55
C VAL A 144 -3.56 -18.14 17.90
N ALA A 145 -2.89 -17.07 17.51
CA ALA A 145 -3.41 -15.69 17.61
C ALA A 145 -4.36 -15.38 16.43
N GLY A 146 -4.05 -15.90 15.24
CA GLY A 146 -4.90 -15.74 14.07
C GLY A 146 -4.30 -16.37 12.82
N VAL A 147 -5.16 -16.58 11.81
CA VAL A 147 -4.81 -17.01 10.47
C VAL A 147 -5.23 -15.93 9.49
N TYR A 148 -4.28 -15.45 8.68
CA TYR A 148 -4.43 -14.30 7.80
C TYR A 148 -4.12 -14.67 6.34
N PRO A 149 -4.76 -14.05 5.34
CA PRO A 149 -4.42 -14.28 3.95
C PRO A 149 -3.05 -13.67 3.60
N VAL A 150 -2.28 -14.37 2.78
CA VAL A 150 -1.10 -13.80 2.11
C VAL A 150 -1.59 -12.87 0.99
N ARG A 151 -1.09 -11.63 0.96
CA ARG A 151 -1.39 -10.63 -0.06
C ARG A 151 -0.23 -10.46 -1.02
N VAL A 152 -0.55 -9.93 -2.20
CA VAL A 152 0.42 -9.53 -3.20
C VAL A 152 0.75 -8.05 -3.02
N ALA A 153 2.04 -7.73 -3.10
CA ALA A 153 2.56 -6.38 -3.13
C ALA A 153 3.41 -6.19 -4.40
N TYR A 154 3.48 -4.96 -4.89
CA TYR A 154 4.21 -4.61 -6.10
C TYR A 154 5.23 -3.53 -5.81
N PRO A 155 6.33 -3.42 -6.60
CA PRO A 155 7.22 -2.26 -6.53
C PRO A 155 6.42 -0.96 -6.59
N ALA A 156 6.74 -0.03 -5.69
CA ALA A 156 5.91 1.16 -5.47
C ALA A 156 6.44 2.38 -6.24
N SER A 157 6.93 2.16 -7.46
CA SER A 157 7.30 3.22 -8.41
C SER A 157 6.24 3.40 -9.48
N ILE A 158 6.40 4.49 -10.20
CA ILE A 158 5.65 4.83 -11.39
C ILE A 158 6.69 5.08 -12.47
N SER A 159 6.74 4.19 -13.45
CA SER A 159 7.56 4.42 -14.64
C SER A 159 6.88 5.46 -15.52
N SER A 160 7.59 6.53 -15.86
CA SER A 160 7.18 7.48 -16.88
C SER A 160 8.40 8.10 -17.54
N LYS A 161 8.64 7.72 -18.80
CA LYS A 161 9.67 8.32 -19.65
C LYS A 161 9.40 9.80 -19.93
N LEU A 162 8.13 10.23 -19.92
CA LEU A 162 7.77 11.64 -20.13
C LEU A 162 8.19 12.54 -18.98
N LEU A 163 8.09 12.07 -17.75
CA LEU A 163 8.54 12.84 -16.58
C LEU A 163 10.06 13.05 -16.59
N GLY A 164 10.82 12.14 -17.21
CA GLY A 164 12.28 12.19 -17.29
C GLY A 164 12.88 12.95 -18.47
N ARG A 165 12.08 13.39 -19.46
CA ARG A 165 12.58 14.07 -20.66
C ARG A 165 13.14 15.46 -20.41
N GLU A 166 12.87 16.05 -19.26
CA GLU A 166 13.20 17.43 -18.95
C GLU A 166 14.35 17.60 -18.01
N GLY A 167 15.38 17.77 -18.56
CA GLY A 167 16.57 18.62 -18.33
C GLY A 167 17.10 18.82 -16.89
N ILE A 168 16.35 18.64 -15.84
CA ILE A 168 16.82 18.81 -14.45
C ILE A 168 16.17 17.75 -13.57
N ALA A 169 16.60 16.52 -13.73
CA ALA A 169 16.34 15.49 -12.73
C ALA A 169 17.09 15.84 -11.44
N LEU A 170 16.40 15.78 -10.31
CA LEU A 170 16.96 16.10 -9.01
C LEU A 170 17.72 14.88 -8.46
N GLY A 171 18.99 15.03 -8.13
CA GLY A 171 19.71 14.03 -7.34
C GLY A 171 19.21 14.07 -5.89
N ALA A 172 19.00 12.91 -5.28
CA ALA A 172 18.51 12.83 -3.89
C ALA A 172 19.43 13.56 -2.90
N GLY A 173 20.74 13.47 -3.09
CA GLY A 173 21.73 14.16 -2.25
C GLY A 173 21.82 15.66 -2.43
N SER A 174 21.20 16.24 -3.49
CA SER A 174 21.16 17.70 -3.70
C SER A 174 19.95 18.39 -3.04
N LEU A 175 19.05 17.61 -2.40
CA LEU A 175 17.83 18.12 -1.81
C LEU A 175 18.10 18.77 -0.45
N PRO A 176 17.83 20.08 -0.25
CA PRO A 176 18.14 20.76 1.01
C PRO A 176 17.45 20.14 2.24
N SER A 177 16.27 19.57 2.06
CA SER A 177 15.47 18.95 3.14
C SER A 177 16.10 17.68 3.72
N VAL A 178 17.01 17.03 2.99
CA VAL A 178 17.71 15.82 3.42
C VAL A 178 19.21 16.00 3.53
N ALA A 179 19.75 17.18 3.23
CA ALA A 179 21.16 17.45 3.37
C ALA A 179 21.52 17.71 4.85
N LEU A 180 22.55 17.03 5.33
CA LEU A 180 23.13 17.26 6.65
C LEU A 180 24.66 17.46 6.51
N PRO A 181 25.14 18.70 6.48
CA PRO A 181 26.55 18.99 6.20
C PRO A 181 27.49 18.24 7.15
N GLY A 182 28.49 17.57 6.58
CA GLY A 182 29.48 16.79 7.32
C GLY A 182 29.09 15.31 7.58
N TYR A 183 27.89 14.91 7.18
CA TYR A 183 27.40 13.54 7.33
C TYR A 183 27.00 12.94 5.97
N ASP A 184 27.36 11.67 5.77
CA ASP A 184 27.17 10.92 4.53
C ASP A 184 26.49 9.55 4.76
N GLY A 185 26.12 9.22 6.00
CA GLY A 185 25.53 7.94 6.38
C GLY A 185 26.56 6.84 6.71
N ARG A 186 27.85 7.18 6.80
CA ARG A 186 28.93 6.22 7.08
C ARG A 186 28.71 5.47 8.38
N GLY A 187 28.94 4.13 8.33
CA GLY A 187 28.72 3.25 9.48
C GLY A 187 27.28 2.80 9.67
N VAL A 188 26.35 3.28 8.83
CA VAL A 188 24.95 2.86 8.87
C VAL A 188 24.70 1.81 7.79
N THR A 189 24.14 0.66 8.19
CA THR A 189 23.64 -0.37 7.27
C THR A 189 22.14 -0.16 7.03
N ILE A 190 21.73 -0.12 5.76
CA ILE A 190 20.36 -0.02 5.30
C ILE A 190 19.99 -1.35 4.64
N ALA A 191 19.00 -2.06 5.20
CA ALA A 191 18.40 -3.21 4.53
C ALA A 191 17.39 -2.72 3.47
N LEU A 192 17.60 -3.08 2.21
CA LEU A 192 16.72 -2.74 1.09
C LEU A 192 15.85 -3.95 0.72
N LEU A 193 14.59 -3.95 1.18
CA LEU A 193 13.61 -5.00 0.89
C LEU A 193 12.86 -4.64 -0.39
N ASP A 194 13.33 -5.16 -1.52
CA ASP A 194 12.89 -4.74 -2.86
C ASP A 194 13.03 -5.88 -3.89
N THR A 195 13.09 -5.54 -5.17
CA THR A 195 13.63 -6.41 -6.22
C THR A 195 15.15 -6.55 -6.06
N GLY A 196 15.80 -7.32 -6.94
CA GLY A 196 17.25 -7.41 -6.92
C GLY A 196 17.96 -6.08 -7.25
N VAL A 197 19.25 -6.02 -6.97
CA VAL A 197 20.12 -4.85 -7.23
C VAL A 197 21.26 -5.23 -8.18
N ASP A 198 21.48 -4.44 -9.22
CA ASP A 198 22.66 -4.53 -10.06
C ASP A 198 23.88 -3.97 -9.30
N SER A 199 24.50 -4.83 -8.50
CA SER A 199 25.68 -4.48 -7.69
C SER A 199 26.93 -4.14 -8.53
N ALA A 200 26.93 -4.48 -9.83
CA ALA A 200 28.01 -4.16 -10.76
C ALA A 200 27.88 -2.73 -11.34
N HIS A 201 26.79 -2.04 -11.08
CA HIS A 201 26.59 -0.68 -11.57
C HIS A 201 27.63 0.28 -10.95
N PRO A 202 28.39 1.06 -11.75
CA PRO A 202 29.49 1.89 -11.25
C PRO A 202 29.07 2.92 -10.20
N TYR A 203 27.84 3.44 -10.31
CA TYR A 203 27.24 4.41 -9.40
C TYR A 203 27.07 3.87 -7.96
N LEU A 204 27.01 2.53 -7.80
CA LEU A 204 26.79 1.83 -6.53
C LEU A 204 28.09 1.21 -5.96
N ARG A 205 29.22 1.41 -6.64
CA ARG A 205 30.48 0.72 -6.33
C ARG A 205 30.90 0.87 -4.87
N GLY A 206 31.14 -0.29 -4.21
CA GLY A 206 31.66 -0.36 -2.83
C GLY A 206 30.64 -0.04 -1.74
N ARG A 207 29.34 0.07 -2.10
CA ARG A 207 28.26 0.35 -1.15
C ARG A 207 27.28 -0.79 -0.97
N ILE A 208 27.27 -1.76 -1.87
CA ILE A 208 26.35 -2.90 -1.85
C ILE A 208 27.01 -4.08 -1.17
N LEU A 209 26.41 -4.55 -0.08
CA LEU A 209 26.81 -5.74 0.66
C LEU A 209 26.33 -7.02 -0.06
N SER A 210 26.81 -8.18 0.40
CA SER A 210 26.30 -9.46 -0.08
C SER A 210 24.81 -9.58 0.22
N GLY A 211 24.01 -9.63 -0.82
CA GLY A 211 22.55 -9.62 -0.71
C GLY A 211 21.96 -10.97 -0.31
N ILE A 212 20.66 -10.97 -0.01
CA ILE A 212 19.87 -12.12 0.43
C ILE A 212 18.69 -12.29 -0.51
N ASN A 213 18.46 -13.50 -1.04
CA ASN A 213 17.36 -13.80 -1.93
C ASN A 213 16.26 -14.59 -1.17
N VAL A 214 15.10 -13.97 -0.97
CA VAL A 214 13.92 -14.58 -0.33
C VAL A 214 12.97 -15.14 -1.38
N VAL A 215 12.97 -14.58 -2.60
CA VAL A 215 12.11 -15.02 -3.71
C VAL A 215 12.53 -16.40 -4.21
N ASP A 216 13.84 -16.61 -4.33
CA ASP A 216 14.44 -17.88 -4.73
C ASP A 216 15.57 -18.25 -3.76
N PRO A 217 15.25 -18.96 -2.67
CA PRO A 217 16.24 -19.33 -1.66
C PRO A 217 17.29 -20.35 -2.13
N ASP A 218 17.07 -21.01 -3.28
CA ASP A 218 18.03 -21.94 -3.87
C ASP A 218 19.18 -21.23 -4.58
N VAL A 219 19.01 -19.95 -4.90
CA VAL A 219 20.09 -19.07 -5.40
C VAL A 219 21.01 -18.67 -4.24
N ARG A 220 22.14 -19.36 -4.14
CA ARG A 220 23.02 -19.32 -2.97
C ARG A 220 23.84 -18.03 -2.79
N SER A 221 23.85 -17.10 -3.73
CA SER A 221 24.67 -15.89 -3.66
C SER A 221 23.97 -14.64 -4.12
N GLY A 222 23.80 -13.71 -3.18
CA GLY A 222 23.41 -12.34 -3.47
C GLY A 222 21.92 -12.15 -3.77
N ALA A 223 21.55 -10.91 -4.02
CA ALA A 223 20.22 -10.47 -4.46
C ALA A 223 20.34 -9.68 -5.78
N PRO A 224 20.75 -10.34 -6.89
CA PRO A 224 20.91 -9.64 -8.17
C PRO A 224 19.58 -9.21 -8.76
N ALA A 225 19.60 -8.17 -9.58
CA ALA A 225 18.52 -7.87 -10.51
C ALA A 225 18.41 -9.00 -11.54
N VAL A 226 17.21 -9.54 -11.71
CA VAL A 226 16.95 -10.73 -12.54
C VAL A 226 16.26 -10.33 -13.83
N VAL A 227 16.73 -10.90 -14.96
CA VAL A 227 16.09 -10.73 -16.26
C VAL A 227 14.77 -11.49 -16.32
N ASP A 228 13.78 -10.95 -17.02
CA ASP A 228 12.49 -11.61 -17.25
C ASP A 228 12.72 -12.97 -17.94
N PRO A 229 12.27 -14.08 -17.34
CA PRO A 229 12.43 -15.41 -17.95
C PRO A 229 11.72 -15.60 -19.30
N ALA A 230 10.79 -14.72 -19.65
CA ALA A 230 10.03 -14.75 -20.89
C ALA A 230 10.53 -13.72 -21.92
N ASP A 231 11.24 -12.66 -21.46
CA ASP A 231 11.72 -11.57 -22.32
C ASP A 231 13.05 -11.02 -21.81
N SER A 232 14.14 -11.40 -22.47
CA SER A 232 15.51 -11.01 -22.07
C SER A 232 15.80 -9.51 -22.20
N SER A 233 14.95 -8.71 -22.81
CA SER A 233 15.08 -7.25 -22.87
C SER A 233 14.64 -6.56 -21.58
N ARG A 234 13.95 -7.26 -20.69
CA ARG A 234 13.37 -6.73 -19.45
C ARG A 234 14.15 -7.25 -18.24
N VAL A 235 14.45 -6.36 -17.33
CA VAL A 235 15.15 -6.66 -16.08
C VAL A 235 14.43 -6.06 -14.88
N GLU A 236 14.63 -6.62 -13.69
CA GLU A 236 14.18 -5.99 -12.45
C GLU A 236 14.96 -4.69 -12.23
N GLU A 237 14.30 -3.54 -12.25
CA GLU A 237 14.97 -2.24 -12.16
C GLU A 237 14.85 -1.61 -10.78
N HIS A 238 13.69 -1.75 -10.13
CA HIS A 238 13.28 -0.96 -8.97
C HIS A 238 14.27 -1.00 -7.79
N GLY A 239 14.80 -2.16 -7.42
CA GLY A 239 15.79 -2.25 -6.34
C GLY A 239 17.09 -1.51 -6.66
N THR A 240 17.52 -1.50 -7.93
CA THR A 240 18.72 -0.73 -8.39
C THR A 240 18.43 0.76 -8.34
N GLU A 241 17.26 1.20 -8.76
CA GLU A 241 16.80 2.59 -8.68
C GLU A 241 16.80 3.09 -7.22
N MET A 242 16.22 2.31 -6.29
CA MET A 242 16.20 2.65 -4.87
C MET A 242 17.60 2.70 -4.26
N ALA A 243 18.48 1.72 -4.59
CA ALA A 243 19.88 1.73 -4.15
C ALA A 243 20.62 2.98 -4.65
N GLY A 244 20.38 3.41 -5.89
CA GLY A 244 20.94 4.64 -6.46
C GLY A 244 20.51 5.90 -5.71
N LEU A 245 19.23 6.01 -5.34
CA LEU A 245 18.72 7.12 -4.51
C LEU A 245 19.30 7.13 -3.10
N LEU A 246 19.64 5.96 -2.56
CA LEU A 246 20.24 5.84 -1.22
C LEU A 246 21.74 6.20 -1.23
N VAL A 247 22.54 5.46 -1.99
CA VAL A 247 24.00 5.45 -1.85
C VAL A 247 24.77 5.79 -3.11
N GLY A 248 24.09 6.11 -4.21
CA GLY A 248 24.73 6.38 -5.48
C GLY A 248 25.73 7.54 -5.40
N ALA A 249 26.88 7.43 -6.10
CA ALA A 249 27.89 8.46 -6.11
C ALA A 249 28.60 8.57 -7.47
N GLY A 250 28.88 9.80 -7.90
CA GLY A 250 29.61 10.08 -9.14
C GLY A 250 28.80 9.83 -10.42
N GLY A 251 27.51 10.05 -10.39
CA GLY A 251 26.63 9.94 -11.57
C GLY A 251 26.73 11.12 -12.53
N PRO A 252 26.07 11.04 -13.70
CA PRO A 252 26.06 12.10 -14.71
C PRO A 252 25.57 13.42 -14.11
N GLY A 253 26.21 14.54 -14.50
CA GLY A 253 25.84 15.86 -13.97
C GLY A 253 26.10 16.05 -12.47
N GLY A 254 26.81 15.14 -11.80
CA GLY A 254 27.10 15.21 -10.37
C GLY A 254 25.96 14.71 -9.48
N ILE A 255 24.99 13.98 -10.02
CA ILE A 255 23.91 13.38 -9.21
C ILE A 255 24.49 12.45 -8.15
N SER A 256 23.83 12.41 -6.99
CA SER A 256 24.19 11.54 -5.88
C SER A 256 22.95 11.08 -5.11
N GLY A 257 23.09 9.96 -4.41
CA GLY A 257 22.10 9.50 -3.42
C GLY A 257 22.14 10.34 -2.15
N ALA A 258 21.15 10.12 -1.29
CA ALA A 258 20.96 10.90 -0.07
C ALA A 258 21.98 10.57 1.03
N ALA A 259 22.55 9.34 1.07
CA ALA A 259 23.46 8.86 2.10
C ALA A 259 24.61 8.07 1.48
N THR A 260 25.47 8.76 0.70
CA THR A 260 26.50 8.17 -0.16
C THR A 260 27.57 7.36 0.60
N GLY A 261 27.68 7.53 1.92
CA GLY A 261 28.60 6.80 2.79
C GLY A 261 28.01 5.56 3.45
N ALA A 262 26.68 5.39 3.42
CA ALA A 262 26.00 4.21 3.98
C ALA A 262 26.29 2.93 3.19
N SER A 263 26.00 1.78 3.80
CA SER A 263 26.04 0.47 3.14
C SER A 263 24.63 -0.06 2.95
N VAL A 264 24.35 -0.64 1.78
CA VAL A 264 23.06 -1.27 1.47
C VAL A 264 23.20 -2.78 1.51
N LEU A 265 22.34 -3.44 2.31
CA LEU A 265 22.11 -4.88 2.30
C LEU A 265 20.88 -5.17 1.45
N PRO A 266 21.01 -5.60 0.19
CA PRO A 266 19.88 -5.95 -0.63
C PRO A 266 19.20 -7.22 -0.13
N ILE A 267 17.89 -7.17 0.09
CA ILE A 267 17.07 -8.33 0.42
C ILE A 267 15.97 -8.43 -0.64
N ARG A 268 16.16 -9.36 -1.59
CA ARG A 268 15.23 -9.55 -2.69
C ARG A 268 13.96 -10.23 -2.20
N VAL A 269 12.92 -9.46 -1.92
CA VAL A 269 11.60 -9.91 -1.48
C VAL A 269 10.56 -9.86 -2.59
N ALA A 270 10.84 -9.16 -3.69
CA ALA A 270 10.05 -9.07 -4.90
C ALA A 270 10.87 -9.50 -6.11
N GLY A 271 10.22 -9.91 -7.18
CA GLY A 271 10.90 -10.26 -8.41
C GLY A 271 10.04 -11.07 -9.36
N TRP A 272 10.63 -11.49 -10.48
CA TRP A 272 9.95 -12.35 -11.44
C TRP A 272 9.57 -13.66 -10.80
N GLN A 273 8.27 -13.90 -10.70
CA GLN A 273 7.67 -15.12 -10.16
C GLN A 273 6.51 -15.56 -11.04
N ARG A 274 6.30 -16.89 -11.12
CA ARG A 274 5.10 -17.44 -11.76
C ARG A 274 3.92 -17.38 -10.80
N ASP A 275 2.79 -16.93 -11.30
CA ASP A 275 1.51 -17.09 -10.63
C ASP A 275 0.92 -18.48 -10.84
N LEU A 276 -0.23 -18.77 -10.25
CA LEU A 276 -0.92 -20.06 -10.43
C LEU A 276 -1.42 -20.30 -11.84
N LYS A 277 -1.58 -19.27 -12.68
CA LYS A 277 -1.95 -19.37 -14.09
C LYS A 277 -0.73 -19.63 -14.99
N GLY A 278 0.47 -19.59 -14.41
CA GLY A 278 1.72 -19.79 -15.13
C GLY A 278 2.29 -18.54 -15.80
N SER A 279 1.69 -17.36 -15.57
CA SER A 279 2.19 -16.09 -16.06
C SER A 279 3.35 -15.58 -15.22
N TRP A 280 4.35 -14.94 -15.86
CA TRP A 280 5.43 -14.28 -15.17
C TRP A 280 5.06 -12.83 -14.83
N ALA A 281 5.36 -12.42 -13.59
CA ALA A 281 5.18 -11.06 -13.12
C ALA A 281 6.18 -10.70 -12.02
N VAL A 282 6.54 -9.42 -11.92
CA VAL A 282 7.32 -8.90 -10.78
C VAL A 282 6.35 -8.58 -9.64
N TYR A 283 6.46 -9.32 -8.55
CA TYR A 283 5.67 -9.08 -7.35
C TYR A 283 6.36 -9.62 -6.10
N SER A 284 5.85 -9.23 -4.95
CA SER A 284 6.16 -9.78 -3.63
C SER A 284 4.91 -10.36 -3.00
N ARG A 285 5.08 -11.20 -2.00
CA ARG A 285 4.03 -11.70 -1.11
C ARG A 285 4.29 -11.19 0.30
N THR A 286 3.23 -10.99 1.09
CA THR A 286 3.39 -10.52 2.48
C THR A 286 4.21 -11.49 3.34
N ASP A 287 4.21 -12.78 3.07
CA ASP A 287 5.08 -13.75 3.75
C ASP A 287 6.55 -13.63 3.35
N GLN A 288 6.85 -13.32 2.07
CA GLN A 288 8.20 -12.99 1.62
C GLN A 288 8.71 -11.68 2.23
N LEU A 289 7.82 -10.69 2.35
CA LEU A 289 8.15 -9.42 3.01
C LEU A 289 8.52 -9.63 4.49
N ILE A 290 7.74 -10.43 5.24
CA ILE A 290 8.03 -10.75 6.63
C ILE A 290 9.34 -11.55 6.74
N ALA A 291 9.58 -12.50 5.84
CA ALA A 291 10.85 -13.24 5.78
C ALA A 291 12.04 -12.30 5.49
N GLY A 292 11.85 -11.28 4.65
CA GLY A 292 12.83 -10.23 4.44
C GLY A 292 13.11 -9.40 5.69
N LEU A 293 12.09 -9.05 6.49
CA LEU A 293 12.26 -8.35 7.76
C LEU A 293 13.00 -9.23 8.80
N GLU A 294 12.73 -10.55 8.87
CA GLU A 294 13.51 -11.50 9.68
C GLU A 294 15.00 -11.43 9.34
N ARG A 295 15.33 -11.26 8.02
CA ARG A 295 16.71 -11.15 7.54
C ARG A 295 17.29 -9.75 7.67
N ALA A 296 16.48 -8.71 7.80
CA ALA A 296 16.95 -7.35 8.09
C ALA A 296 17.44 -7.22 9.55
N VAL A 297 16.79 -7.94 10.47
CA VAL A 297 17.13 -7.91 11.91
C VAL A 297 18.10 -9.02 12.34
N ASP A 298 18.27 -10.06 11.53
CA ASP A 298 19.23 -11.17 11.76
C ASP A 298 19.75 -11.65 10.39
N PRO A 299 20.69 -10.89 9.78
CA PRO A 299 21.20 -11.17 8.44
C PRO A 299 21.90 -12.51 8.30
N ASN A 300 22.61 -12.94 9.32
CA ASN A 300 23.40 -14.18 9.34
C ASN A 300 22.61 -15.41 9.82
N LEU A 301 21.38 -15.24 10.36
CA LEU A 301 20.49 -16.29 10.91
C LEU A 301 21.08 -17.01 12.13
N ASP A 302 21.90 -16.37 12.91
CA ASP A 302 22.44 -16.99 14.14
C ASP A 302 21.43 -16.97 15.30
N GLY A 303 20.36 -16.18 15.20
CA GLY A 303 19.23 -16.18 16.11
C GLY A 303 19.24 -15.05 17.11
N ASP A 304 20.08 -14.02 16.89
CA ASP A 304 20.07 -12.76 17.64
C ASP A 304 19.91 -11.55 16.69
N ALA A 305 19.83 -10.34 17.19
CA ALA A 305 19.66 -9.11 16.42
C ALA A 305 20.80 -8.11 16.60
N HIS A 306 21.96 -8.56 17.10
CA HIS A 306 23.10 -7.65 17.35
C HIS A 306 23.80 -7.20 16.05
N ASP A 307 23.55 -7.85 14.93
CA ASP A 307 23.99 -7.48 13.58
C ASP A 307 22.86 -6.89 12.71
N ALA A 308 21.74 -6.52 13.32
CA ALA A 308 20.58 -5.94 12.64
C ALA A 308 20.94 -4.70 11.81
N ALA A 309 20.32 -4.57 10.64
CA ALA A 309 20.36 -3.33 9.89
C ALA A 309 19.67 -2.21 10.68
N ARG A 310 20.32 -1.06 10.78
CA ARG A 310 19.80 0.08 11.54
C ARG A 310 18.51 0.64 10.98
N ILE A 311 18.35 0.58 9.65
CA ILE A 311 17.19 1.06 8.93
C ILE A 311 16.82 0.02 7.87
N ALA A 312 15.53 -0.22 7.67
CA ALA A 312 15.01 -1.04 6.60
C ALA A 312 14.10 -0.20 5.68
N LEU A 313 14.44 -0.12 4.40
CA LEU A 313 13.56 0.43 3.37
C LEU A 313 12.75 -0.70 2.75
N ILE A 314 11.43 -0.55 2.74
CA ILE A 314 10.54 -1.44 1.99
C ILE A 314 10.12 -0.72 0.71
N GLY A 315 10.50 -1.27 -0.46
CA GLY A 315 10.17 -0.68 -1.76
C GLY A 315 8.87 -1.19 -2.39
N VAL A 316 8.14 -2.09 -1.72
CA VAL A 316 6.93 -2.71 -2.25
C VAL A 316 5.69 -2.32 -1.46
N ALA A 317 4.52 -2.31 -2.13
CA ALA A 317 3.25 -1.92 -1.53
C ALA A 317 2.08 -2.78 -2.01
N ALA A 318 1.20 -3.17 -1.08
CA ALA A 318 -0.10 -3.79 -1.36
C ALA A 318 -1.19 -2.73 -1.20
N SER A 319 -1.93 -2.46 -2.28
CA SER A 319 -2.91 -1.38 -2.35
C SER A 319 -4.00 -1.51 -1.30
N TYR A 320 -4.40 -0.39 -0.70
CA TYR A 320 -5.54 -0.29 0.23
C TYR A 320 -5.51 -1.22 1.44
N ALA A 321 -4.36 -1.73 1.85
CA ALA A 321 -4.28 -2.74 2.90
C ALA A 321 -3.77 -2.18 4.24
N ALA A 322 -4.18 -0.97 4.63
CA ALA A 322 -3.69 -0.24 5.81
C ALA A 322 -4.24 -0.77 7.15
N PHE A 323 -4.21 -2.10 7.35
CA PHE A 323 -4.58 -2.74 8.62
C PHE A 323 -3.49 -2.53 9.68
N ALA A 324 -3.91 -2.04 10.86
CA ALA A 324 -2.98 -1.71 11.94
C ALA A 324 -2.42 -2.93 12.68
N ASP A 325 -3.10 -4.07 12.62
CA ASP A 325 -2.80 -5.30 13.37
C ASP A 325 -2.62 -6.53 12.44
N SER A 326 -2.29 -6.30 11.18
CA SER A 326 -1.95 -7.37 10.23
C SER A 326 -0.60 -8.02 10.59
N PRO A 327 -0.30 -9.24 10.09
CA PRO A 327 0.99 -9.88 10.33
C PRO A 327 2.18 -9.01 9.95
N GLU A 328 2.13 -8.33 8.81
CA GLU A 328 3.18 -7.41 8.35
C GLU A 328 3.31 -6.19 9.28
N ALA A 329 2.19 -5.65 9.80
CA ALA A 329 2.24 -4.55 10.76
C ALA A 329 2.88 -4.97 12.09
N ARG A 330 2.59 -6.19 12.56
CA ARG A 330 3.23 -6.77 13.75
C ARG A 330 4.72 -7.07 13.52
N ALA A 331 5.10 -7.51 12.32
CA ALA A 331 6.49 -7.74 11.98
C ALA A 331 7.30 -6.44 11.96
N ILE A 332 6.71 -5.34 11.46
CA ILE A 332 7.35 -4.01 11.48
C ILE A 332 7.50 -3.50 12.93
N LEU A 333 6.50 -3.72 13.79
CA LEU A 333 6.64 -3.42 15.22
C LEU A 333 7.77 -4.23 15.84
N GLY A 334 7.86 -5.53 15.51
CA GLY A 334 8.97 -6.37 15.97
C GLY A 334 10.34 -5.88 15.47
N ALA A 335 10.46 -5.39 14.25
CA ALA A 335 11.69 -4.78 13.76
C ALA A 335 12.05 -3.51 14.54
N LEU A 336 11.06 -2.66 14.84
CA LEU A 336 11.24 -1.46 15.68
C LEU A 336 11.66 -1.81 17.11
N ASP A 337 11.07 -2.86 17.72
CA ASP A 337 11.43 -3.38 19.04
C ASP A 337 12.88 -3.95 19.07
N LEU A 338 13.43 -4.33 17.92
CA LEU A 338 14.82 -4.77 17.70
C LEU A 338 15.72 -3.65 17.16
N ASP A 339 15.32 -2.40 17.36
CA ASP A 339 16.04 -1.19 17.01
C ASP A 339 16.32 -1.01 15.51
N THR A 340 15.49 -1.56 14.65
CA THR A 340 15.48 -1.33 13.18
C THR A 340 14.33 -0.41 12.79
N LEU A 341 14.63 0.80 12.29
CA LEU A 341 13.63 1.73 11.77
C LEU A 341 13.15 1.25 10.39
N VAL A 342 11.87 0.94 10.27
CA VAL A 342 11.27 0.57 8.98
C VAL A 342 10.64 1.79 8.31
N VAL A 343 11.14 2.14 7.12
CA VAL A 343 10.60 3.18 6.24
C VAL A 343 9.82 2.51 5.11
N ALA A 344 8.60 2.97 4.86
CA ALA A 344 7.72 2.35 3.86
C ALA A 344 6.97 3.39 3.02
N PRO A 345 6.66 3.11 1.74
CA PRO A 345 5.88 3.99 0.88
C PRO A 345 4.42 4.07 1.33
N ALA A 346 3.81 5.23 1.16
CA ALA A 346 2.37 5.40 1.37
C ALA A 346 1.52 4.62 0.34
N GLY A 347 2.08 4.35 -0.84
CA GLY A 347 1.43 3.78 -2.01
C GLY A 347 1.24 4.83 -3.12
N ASN A 348 0.85 4.37 -4.29
CA ASN A 348 0.69 5.20 -5.48
C ASN A 348 -0.73 5.11 -6.06
N ASP A 349 -1.74 5.01 -5.20
CA ASP A 349 -3.13 4.83 -5.58
C ASP A 349 -3.93 6.15 -5.55
N GLY A 350 -3.22 7.28 -5.43
CA GLY A 350 -3.79 8.62 -5.46
C GLY A 350 -4.63 8.98 -4.23
N PRO A 351 -5.36 10.11 -4.29
CA PRO A 351 -6.17 10.58 -3.18
C PRO A 351 -7.36 9.66 -2.91
N ALA A 352 -7.67 9.48 -1.63
CA ALA A 352 -8.95 8.98 -1.18
C ALA A 352 -9.47 9.91 -0.09
N GLY A 353 -10.71 10.22 -0.14
CA GLY A 353 -11.20 11.28 0.73
C GLY A 353 -12.29 10.90 1.65
N PRO A 354 -12.82 11.92 2.43
CA PRO A 354 -12.31 12.03 3.78
C PRO A 354 -12.62 10.76 4.57
N GLY A 355 -11.70 10.33 5.41
CA GLY A 355 -11.79 9.06 6.13
C GLY A 355 -10.71 8.09 5.68
N TYR A 356 -11.03 6.81 5.67
CA TYR A 356 -10.06 5.76 5.31
C TYR A 356 -9.65 5.88 3.85
N GLY A 357 -8.36 6.09 3.64
CA GLY A 357 -7.81 6.46 2.37
C GLY A 357 -7.24 5.32 1.55
N SER A 358 -6.38 5.68 0.61
CA SER A 358 -5.70 4.76 -0.32
C SER A 358 -4.37 4.22 0.22
N ILE A 359 -4.05 4.43 1.49
CA ILE A 359 -2.77 3.98 2.08
C ILE A 359 -2.56 2.48 1.86
N ALA A 360 -1.38 2.15 1.39
CA ALA A 360 -0.97 0.78 1.12
C ALA A 360 -0.41 0.08 2.37
N SER A 361 -0.36 -1.26 2.38
CA SER A 361 0.48 -2.03 3.30
C SER A 361 1.87 -2.20 2.66
N PRO A 362 2.98 -2.13 3.44
CA PRO A 362 3.03 -2.01 4.89
C PRO A 362 3.02 -0.58 5.43
N GLY A 363 2.91 0.45 4.58
CA GLY A 363 2.85 1.85 4.99
C GLY A 363 1.74 2.16 6.01
N GLY A 364 0.63 1.40 6.01
CA GLY A 364 -0.42 1.51 7.02
C GLY A 364 -0.03 1.03 8.43
N ALA A 365 1.12 0.40 8.63
CA ALA A 365 1.54 -0.10 9.94
C ALA A 365 1.83 1.04 10.94
N PRO A 366 1.44 0.89 12.23
CA PRO A 366 1.73 1.90 13.26
C PRO A 366 3.21 2.22 13.42
N ALA A 367 4.04 1.18 13.42
CA ALA A 367 5.47 1.28 13.66
C ALA A 367 6.29 1.71 12.42
N ALA A 368 5.73 1.68 11.20
CA ALA A 368 6.41 2.18 10.01
C ALA A 368 6.51 3.71 10.01
N LEU A 369 7.62 4.25 9.52
CA LEU A 369 7.72 5.63 9.06
C LEU A 369 7.23 5.66 7.59
N THR A 370 6.01 6.13 7.40
CA THR A 370 5.33 6.08 6.10
C THR A 370 5.51 7.38 5.33
N VAL A 371 5.90 7.28 4.07
CA VAL A 371 6.31 8.44 3.27
C VAL A 371 5.40 8.64 2.07
N GLY A 372 4.82 9.84 1.95
CA GLY A 372 4.12 10.35 0.78
C GLY A 372 5.05 11.08 -0.18
N ALA A 373 4.70 11.16 -1.46
CA ALA A 373 5.50 11.82 -2.49
C ALA A 373 5.09 13.28 -2.71
N VAL A 374 6.08 14.17 -2.83
CA VAL A 374 5.95 15.60 -3.17
C VAL A 374 6.61 15.86 -4.52
N ASP A 375 6.01 16.72 -5.33
CA ASP A 375 6.65 17.28 -6.52
C ASP A 375 7.36 18.59 -6.17
N LEU A 376 8.69 18.60 -6.15
CA LEU A 376 9.50 19.80 -5.91
C LEU A 376 10.03 20.46 -7.18
N ARG A 377 9.68 19.96 -8.36
CA ARG A 377 10.12 20.58 -9.62
C ARG A 377 9.53 21.99 -9.72
N THR A 378 10.36 22.97 -10.04
CA THR A 378 9.91 24.37 -10.27
C THR A 378 9.38 24.56 -11.69
N ARG A 379 9.76 23.67 -12.61
CA ARG A 379 9.34 23.67 -14.02
C ARG A 379 8.92 22.26 -14.43
N ALA A 380 7.96 22.19 -15.37
CA ALA A 380 7.48 20.94 -15.94
C ALA A 380 7.14 21.17 -17.42
N GLU A 381 7.15 20.09 -18.22
CA GLU A 381 6.69 20.16 -19.62
C GLU A 381 5.17 20.27 -19.67
N GLU A 382 4.73 21.19 -20.47
CA GLU A 382 3.32 21.36 -20.78
C GLU A 382 3.15 21.57 -22.27
N VAL A 383 2.01 21.19 -22.79
CA VAL A 383 1.62 21.45 -24.18
C VAL A 383 0.52 22.51 -24.23
N PRO A 384 0.57 23.48 -25.16
CA PRO A 384 -0.57 24.36 -25.42
C PRO A 384 -1.76 23.52 -25.90
N VAL A 385 -2.90 23.63 -25.24
CA VAL A 385 -4.14 22.95 -25.61
C VAL A 385 -5.25 23.94 -25.78
N ALA A 386 -5.86 23.96 -26.95
CA ALA A 386 -7.06 24.73 -27.23
C ALA A 386 -8.21 23.81 -27.62
N VAL A 387 -9.39 24.00 -27.05
CA VAL A 387 -10.62 23.31 -27.44
C VAL A 387 -11.62 24.36 -27.93
N ARG A 388 -12.14 24.17 -29.14
CA ARG A 388 -13.09 25.07 -29.79
C ARG A 388 -14.33 24.30 -30.25
N SER A 389 -15.48 24.93 -30.20
CA SER A 389 -16.72 24.44 -30.81
C SER A 389 -17.28 25.54 -31.71
N GLY A 390 -17.08 25.42 -33.02
CA GLY A 390 -17.32 26.54 -33.93
C GLY A 390 -16.48 27.77 -33.60
N LEU A 391 -17.12 28.91 -33.39
CA LEU A 391 -16.42 30.14 -32.98
C LEU A 391 -16.19 30.24 -31.45
N GLN A 392 -16.79 29.35 -30.65
CA GLN A 392 -16.66 29.39 -29.22
C GLN A 392 -15.35 28.71 -28.78
N LEU A 393 -14.51 29.46 -28.06
CA LEU A 393 -13.34 28.95 -27.37
C LEU A 393 -13.76 28.37 -26.01
N LEU A 394 -13.58 27.05 -25.81
CA LEU A 394 -13.93 26.34 -24.57
C LEU A 394 -12.75 26.26 -23.62
N LEU A 395 -11.54 26.13 -24.18
CA LEU A 395 -10.27 26.08 -23.44
C LEU A 395 -9.16 26.70 -24.28
N ASP A 396 -8.26 27.42 -23.63
CA ASP A 396 -6.95 27.83 -24.15
C ASP A 396 -5.98 27.92 -22.99
N ARG A 397 -5.25 26.82 -22.74
CA ARG A 397 -4.31 26.69 -21.63
C ARG A 397 -3.15 25.79 -22.00
N ARG A 398 -2.06 25.89 -21.23
CA ARG A 398 -1.02 24.88 -21.16
C ARG A 398 -1.46 23.78 -20.19
N LEU A 399 -1.27 22.52 -20.57
CA LEU A 399 -1.63 21.33 -19.79
C LEU A 399 -0.48 20.33 -19.82
N PRO A 400 -0.28 19.53 -18.74
CA PRO A 400 0.66 18.43 -18.77
C PRO A 400 0.20 17.33 -19.71
N LEU A 401 1.13 16.63 -20.35
CA LEU A 401 0.86 15.38 -21.06
C LEU A 401 0.65 14.24 -20.04
N ALA A 402 -0.43 13.51 -20.18
CA ALA A 402 -0.82 12.46 -19.21
C ALA A 402 -0.19 11.08 -19.48
N GLY A 403 0.95 11.01 -20.16
CA GLY A 403 1.70 9.77 -20.34
C GLY A 403 1.67 9.22 -21.75
N ALA A 404 2.06 10.01 -22.71
CA ALA A 404 2.21 9.58 -24.09
C ALA A 404 3.33 10.34 -24.80
N VAL A 405 3.66 9.87 -25.99
CA VAL A 405 4.71 10.44 -26.80
C VAL A 405 4.35 11.89 -27.18
N VAL A 406 5.34 12.74 -27.10
CA VAL A 406 5.25 14.09 -27.62
C VAL A 406 5.14 14.03 -29.13
N SER A 407 4.11 14.63 -29.69
CA SER A 407 4.00 14.75 -31.14
C SER A 407 5.12 15.66 -31.68
N GLU A 408 5.80 15.25 -32.73
CA GLU A 408 6.82 16.07 -33.41
C GLU A 408 6.25 17.33 -34.09
N HIS A 409 4.94 17.33 -34.34
CA HIS A 409 4.22 18.44 -34.97
C HIS A 409 2.93 18.77 -34.19
N PRO A 410 2.50 20.06 -34.21
CA PRO A 410 1.21 20.44 -33.65
C PRO A 410 0.07 19.65 -34.33
N VAL A 411 -0.88 19.19 -33.56
CA VAL A 411 -2.06 18.48 -34.09
C VAL A 411 -3.31 19.31 -33.86
N ALA A 412 -4.22 19.29 -34.86
CA ALA A 412 -5.55 19.87 -34.73
C ALA A 412 -6.56 18.82 -35.25
N LEU A 413 -7.39 18.29 -34.36
CA LEU A 413 -8.23 17.13 -34.61
C LEU A 413 -9.67 17.39 -34.17
N GLU A 414 -10.63 16.90 -34.95
CA GLU A 414 -12.02 16.85 -34.51
C GLU A 414 -12.19 15.90 -33.32
N LEU A 415 -12.88 16.37 -32.29
CA LEU A 415 -13.21 15.55 -31.13
C LEU A 415 -14.42 14.65 -31.46
N THR A 416 -14.36 13.43 -30.96
CA THR A 416 -15.50 12.50 -31.03
C THR A 416 -15.54 11.67 -29.73
N SER A 417 -16.74 11.32 -29.29
CA SER A 417 -16.92 10.56 -28.04
C SER A 417 -17.22 9.09 -28.36
N PRO A 418 -16.70 8.14 -27.57
CA PRO A 418 -17.16 6.75 -27.62
C PRO A 418 -18.64 6.64 -27.20
N ARG A 419 -19.27 5.51 -27.49
CA ARG A 419 -20.67 5.24 -27.10
C ARG A 419 -20.86 5.06 -25.59
N GLY A 420 -19.82 4.58 -24.91
CA GLY A 420 -19.80 4.34 -23.47
C GLY A 420 -18.66 5.07 -22.79
N SER A 421 -18.19 4.53 -21.67
CA SER A 421 -17.06 5.07 -20.90
C SER A 421 -15.67 4.60 -21.37
N GLY A 422 -15.62 3.74 -22.40
CA GLY A 422 -14.40 3.32 -23.09
C GLY A 422 -13.64 2.10 -22.61
N PRO A 423 -13.93 1.45 -21.46
CA PRO A 423 -13.24 0.21 -21.08
C PRO A 423 -13.57 -0.99 -21.97
N ASP A 424 -14.73 -0.96 -22.65
CA ASP A 424 -15.10 -1.96 -23.66
C ASP A 424 -14.60 -1.49 -25.03
N PRO A 425 -13.78 -2.29 -25.76
CA PRO A 425 -13.34 -1.94 -27.11
C PRO A 425 -14.50 -1.62 -28.06
N ALA A 426 -15.65 -2.27 -27.89
CA ALA A 426 -16.85 -2.04 -28.70
C ALA A 426 -17.42 -0.62 -28.59
N ASP A 427 -17.14 0.10 -27.50
CA ASP A 427 -17.57 1.49 -27.32
C ASP A 427 -17.02 2.44 -28.40
N PHE A 428 -15.90 2.08 -29.04
CA PHE A 428 -15.23 2.89 -30.08
C PHE A 428 -15.67 2.60 -31.50
N PHE A 429 -16.62 1.68 -31.69
CA PHE A 429 -17.11 1.31 -33.03
C PHE A 429 -18.61 1.56 -33.17
N ASP A 430 -19.05 1.86 -34.40
CA ASP A 430 -20.48 2.01 -34.72
C ASP A 430 -21.17 0.65 -34.87
N GLY A 431 -22.49 0.65 -35.21
CA GLY A 431 -23.29 -0.57 -35.42
C GLY A 431 -22.85 -1.40 -36.64
N HIS A 432 -21.99 -0.87 -37.48
CA HIS A 432 -21.43 -1.51 -38.68
C HIS A 432 -19.97 -1.92 -38.48
N GLY A 433 -19.41 -1.72 -37.27
CA GLY A 433 -18.01 -2.03 -36.93
C GLY A 433 -17.02 -0.98 -37.47
N LEU A 434 -17.46 0.21 -37.89
CA LEU A 434 -16.57 1.30 -38.26
C LEU A 434 -16.14 2.10 -37.03
N SER A 435 -14.85 2.43 -36.97
CA SER A 435 -14.31 3.20 -35.85
C SER A 435 -14.90 4.62 -35.81
N LEU A 436 -15.35 5.02 -34.64
CA LEU A 436 -15.82 6.37 -34.34
C LEU A 436 -14.68 7.38 -34.21
N VAL A 437 -13.47 6.91 -33.87
CA VAL A 437 -12.33 7.74 -33.48
C VAL A 437 -11.17 7.71 -34.47
N ALA A 438 -11.22 6.88 -35.51
CA ALA A 438 -10.14 6.77 -36.47
C ALA A 438 -9.81 8.12 -37.14
N GLY A 439 -8.55 8.54 -37.04
CA GLY A 439 -8.05 9.81 -37.58
C GLY A 439 -8.47 11.07 -36.80
N ARG A 440 -9.18 10.92 -35.69
CA ARG A 440 -9.73 11.98 -34.83
C ARG A 440 -9.13 11.96 -33.41
N ALA A 441 -9.54 12.90 -32.55
CA ALA A 441 -9.23 12.88 -31.13
C ALA A 441 -10.40 12.23 -30.36
N ALA A 442 -10.10 11.21 -29.57
CA ALA A 442 -11.09 10.57 -28.71
C ALA A 442 -11.34 11.41 -27.46
N LEU A 443 -12.59 11.82 -27.19
CA LEU A 443 -13.00 12.53 -25.99
C LEU A 443 -13.60 11.54 -24.99
N ILE A 444 -12.87 11.21 -23.91
CA ILE A 444 -13.19 10.14 -22.98
C ILE A 444 -13.52 10.73 -21.61
N ARG A 445 -14.67 10.39 -21.05
CA ARG A 445 -14.96 10.66 -19.65
C ARG A 445 -14.18 9.66 -18.79
N ALA A 446 -13.37 10.18 -17.85
CA ALA A 446 -12.65 9.31 -16.93
C ALA A 446 -13.62 8.42 -16.14
N GLY A 447 -13.48 7.11 -16.32
CA GLY A 447 -14.20 6.06 -15.60
C GLY A 447 -13.32 5.39 -14.55
N SER A 448 -13.67 4.17 -14.17
CA SER A 448 -12.90 3.35 -13.20
C SER A 448 -11.55 2.86 -13.76
N ASP A 449 -11.39 2.84 -15.08
CA ASP A 449 -10.17 2.39 -15.77
C ASP A 449 -9.90 3.28 -17.00
N PRO A 450 -9.37 4.49 -16.79
CA PRO A 450 -9.08 5.42 -17.87
C PRO A 450 -7.94 4.93 -18.76
N ARG A 451 -7.01 4.13 -18.26
CA ARG A 451 -5.91 3.57 -19.03
C ARG A 451 -6.42 2.64 -20.14
N THR A 452 -7.20 1.63 -19.77
CA THR A 452 -7.79 0.70 -20.75
C THR A 452 -8.66 1.45 -21.78
N ALA A 453 -9.39 2.48 -21.35
CA ALA A 453 -10.18 3.29 -22.27
C ALA A 453 -9.30 4.05 -23.29
N ILE A 454 -8.15 4.57 -22.86
CA ILE A 454 -7.18 5.26 -23.74
C ILE A 454 -6.54 4.26 -24.71
N GLU A 455 -6.07 3.11 -24.20
CA GLU A 455 -5.47 2.05 -25.03
C GLU A 455 -6.45 1.57 -26.12
N ASN A 456 -7.73 1.36 -25.77
CA ASN A 456 -8.77 0.99 -26.70
C ASN A 456 -9.03 2.09 -27.76
N ALA A 457 -9.03 3.37 -27.38
CA ALA A 457 -9.17 4.48 -28.30
C ALA A 457 -8.05 4.50 -29.36
N VAL A 458 -6.80 4.30 -28.90
CA VAL A 458 -5.64 4.26 -29.80
C VAL A 458 -5.69 3.05 -30.73
N GLN A 459 -6.03 1.88 -30.20
CA GLN A 459 -6.25 0.67 -31.02
C GLN A 459 -7.37 0.85 -32.03
N ALA A 460 -8.39 1.64 -31.71
CA ALA A 460 -9.46 2.01 -32.62
C ALA A 460 -9.05 3.11 -33.63
N GLY A 461 -7.81 3.61 -33.61
CA GLY A 461 -7.23 4.55 -34.55
C GLY A 461 -7.34 6.03 -34.18
N ALA A 462 -7.56 6.37 -32.90
CA ALA A 462 -7.48 7.75 -32.43
C ALA A 462 -6.05 8.29 -32.58
N ARG A 463 -5.91 9.57 -32.97
CA ARG A 463 -4.64 10.28 -33.17
C ARG A 463 -4.30 11.26 -32.04
N ALA A 464 -5.20 11.44 -31.09
CA ALA A 464 -5.02 12.06 -29.80
C ALA A 464 -6.12 11.58 -28.87
N VAL A 465 -5.90 11.68 -27.56
CA VAL A 465 -6.92 11.40 -26.57
C VAL A 465 -7.07 12.57 -25.60
N VAL A 466 -8.30 13.02 -25.40
CA VAL A 466 -8.68 14.05 -24.46
C VAL A 466 -9.53 13.41 -23.36
N VAL A 467 -8.98 13.36 -22.15
CA VAL A 467 -9.68 12.83 -20.98
C VAL A 467 -10.29 13.97 -20.19
N TYR A 468 -11.50 13.81 -19.64
CA TYR A 468 -12.12 14.81 -18.78
C TYR A 468 -12.77 14.16 -17.57
N GLY A 469 -12.99 14.95 -16.50
CA GLY A 469 -13.56 14.47 -15.24
C GLY A 469 -12.54 13.95 -14.21
N ILE A 470 -11.26 14.00 -14.55
CA ILE A 470 -10.13 13.74 -13.66
C ILE A 470 -8.96 14.62 -14.08
N ASP A 471 -8.21 15.14 -13.12
CA ASP A 471 -6.94 15.81 -13.37
C ASP A 471 -5.82 14.75 -13.37
N LEU A 472 -5.19 14.56 -14.52
CA LEU A 472 -4.08 13.63 -14.68
C LEU A 472 -2.76 14.41 -14.64
N PRO A 473 -1.84 14.01 -13.76
CA PRO A 473 -0.49 14.59 -13.76
C PRO A 473 0.30 14.14 -14.98
N ALA A 474 1.36 14.84 -15.28
CA ALA A 474 2.30 14.45 -16.32
C ALA A 474 2.75 12.99 -16.12
N GLY A 475 2.67 12.18 -17.16
CA GLY A 475 3.01 10.76 -17.11
C GLY A 475 2.15 9.90 -16.18
N GLY A 476 1.02 10.42 -15.72
CA GLY A 476 0.25 9.84 -14.63
C GLY A 476 -0.40 8.48 -14.88
N LEU A 477 -0.48 8.03 -16.12
CA LEU A 477 -1.14 6.77 -16.47
C LEU A 477 -0.17 5.64 -16.87
N GLY A 478 1.14 5.90 -16.89
CA GLY A 478 2.14 4.91 -17.33
C GLY A 478 1.87 4.35 -18.72
N LEU A 479 1.50 5.24 -19.67
CA LEU A 479 1.12 4.88 -21.05
C LEU A 479 2.30 4.89 -22.03
N ASP A 480 3.49 5.19 -21.58
CA ASP A 480 4.67 5.53 -22.40
C ASP A 480 5.07 4.45 -23.39
N GLU A 481 4.74 3.19 -23.13
CA GLU A 481 5.06 2.06 -23.99
C GLU A 481 3.86 1.55 -24.82
N ALA A 482 2.64 1.90 -24.39
CA ALA A 482 1.39 1.38 -24.98
C ALA A 482 0.68 2.37 -25.91
N VAL A 483 1.05 3.66 -25.86
CA VAL A 483 0.32 4.74 -26.53
C VAL A 483 1.30 5.69 -27.22
N ASP A 484 1.21 5.79 -28.53
CA ASP A 484 2.06 6.61 -29.41
C ASP A 484 1.42 7.95 -29.84
N VAL A 485 0.33 8.33 -29.19
CA VAL A 485 -0.42 9.57 -29.47
C VAL A 485 -0.48 10.47 -28.21
N PRO A 486 -0.61 11.82 -28.39
CA PRO A 486 -0.72 12.70 -27.24
C PRO A 486 -2.01 12.48 -26.45
N VAL A 487 -1.87 12.40 -25.11
CA VAL A 487 -2.99 12.30 -24.16
C VAL A 487 -2.97 13.51 -23.25
N VAL A 488 -4.07 14.23 -23.17
CA VAL A 488 -4.23 15.41 -22.30
C VAL A 488 -5.49 15.27 -21.45
N SER A 489 -5.44 15.83 -20.23
CA SER A 489 -6.60 15.93 -19.35
C SER A 489 -7.14 17.37 -19.37
N VAL A 490 -8.45 17.51 -19.61
CA VAL A 490 -9.10 18.83 -19.59
C VAL A 490 -10.10 18.91 -18.43
N PRO A 491 -10.39 20.12 -17.91
CA PRO A 491 -11.41 20.30 -16.86
C PRO A 491 -12.74 19.66 -17.25
N ALA A 492 -13.43 19.04 -16.29
CA ALA A 492 -14.69 18.34 -16.51
C ALA A 492 -15.71 19.15 -17.31
N ARG A 493 -15.86 20.44 -16.95
CA ARG A 493 -16.77 21.38 -17.66
C ARG A 493 -16.45 21.53 -19.15
N VAL A 494 -15.17 21.51 -19.53
CA VAL A 494 -14.74 21.62 -20.94
C VAL A 494 -15.17 20.39 -21.72
N GLY A 495 -14.92 19.20 -21.14
CA GLY A 495 -15.35 17.93 -21.73
C GLY A 495 -16.87 17.85 -21.88
N GLU A 496 -17.61 18.22 -20.84
CA GLU A 496 -19.09 18.24 -20.87
C GLU A 496 -19.65 19.19 -21.93
N LEU A 497 -19.06 20.37 -22.08
CA LEU A 497 -19.45 21.33 -23.14
C LEU A 497 -19.13 20.80 -24.54
N ALA A 498 -18.00 20.10 -24.71
CA ALA A 498 -17.64 19.47 -25.97
C ALA A 498 -18.60 18.31 -26.32
N VAL A 499 -18.94 17.45 -25.34
CA VAL A 499 -19.96 16.40 -25.52
C VAL A 499 -21.32 17.00 -25.88
N ALA A 500 -21.77 18.01 -25.14
CA ALA A 500 -23.05 18.69 -25.46
C ALA A 500 -23.05 19.36 -26.86
N SER A 501 -21.88 19.77 -27.35
CA SER A 501 -21.74 20.23 -28.76
C SER A 501 -21.91 19.07 -29.72
N LEU A 502 -21.25 17.95 -29.52
CA LEU A 502 -21.39 16.74 -30.35
C LEU A 502 -22.84 16.26 -30.44
N GLU A 503 -23.54 16.21 -29.31
CA GLU A 503 -24.97 15.81 -29.25
C GLU A 503 -25.90 16.73 -30.06
N ARG A 504 -25.52 18.00 -30.24
CA ARG A 504 -26.23 18.95 -31.10
C ARG A 504 -25.77 18.96 -32.56
N GLY A 505 -24.93 18.01 -32.96
CA GLY A 505 -24.38 17.93 -34.32
C GLY A 505 -23.27 18.93 -34.59
N GLY A 506 -22.65 19.50 -33.55
CA GLY A 506 -21.45 20.33 -33.68
C GLY A 506 -20.18 19.50 -33.85
N HIS A 507 -19.12 20.15 -34.33
CA HIS A 507 -17.80 19.54 -34.56
C HIS A 507 -16.74 20.25 -33.73
N PRO A 508 -16.64 19.91 -32.42
CA PRO A 508 -15.59 20.49 -31.57
C PRO A 508 -14.21 20.00 -32.04
N VAL A 509 -13.21 20.89 -31.96
CA VAL A 509 -11.83 20.61 -32.37
C VAL A 509 -10.91 20.83 -31.17
N VAL A 510 -9.94 19.93 -30.98
CA VAL A 510 -8.82 20.09 -30.09
C VAL A 510 -7.56 20.40 -30.91
N SER A 511 -6.80 21.40 -30.46
CA SER A 511 -5.45 21.68 -30.94
C SER A 511 -4.48 21.42 -29.82
N ILE A 512 -3.44 20.61 -30.07
CA ILE A 512 -2.36 20.30 -29.11
C ILE A 512 -1.05 20.77 -29.79
N GLY A 513 -0.37 21.68 -29.12
CA GLY A 513 0.88 22.25 -29.62
C GLY A 513 2.11 21.43 -29.24
N LEU A 514 3.29 21.94 -29.59
CA LEU A 514 4.56 21.37 -29.18
C LEU A 514 4.79 21.59 -27.67
N PRO A 515 5.46 20.65 -26.99
CA PRO A 515 5.81 20.83 -25.59
C PRO A 515 6.78 21.99 -25.41
N ASP A 516 6.65 22.64 -24.27
CA ASP A 516 7.54 23.69 -23.83
C ASP A 516 7.61 23.67 -22.31
N THR A 517 8.76 24.00 -21.77
CA THR A 517 8.99 24.04 -20.34
C THR A 517 8.29 25.24 -19.71
N ALA A 518 7.31 24.98 -18.87
CA ALA A 518 6.54 25.99 -18.13
C ALA A 518 6.84 25.95 -16.62
N ARG A 519 6.33 26.96 -15.91
CA ARG A 519 6.34 26.92 -14.45
C ARG A 519 5.44 25.78 -13.97
N ASN A 520 5.98 24.90 -13.14
CA ASN A 520 5.20 23.79 -12.59
C ASN A 520 4.13 24.28 -11.61
N GLY A 521 2.87 24.16 -11.96
CA GLY A 521 1.73 24.53 -11.13
C GLY A 521 1.55 23.65 -9.89
N THR A 522 2.13 22.43 -9.88
CA THR A 522 2.09 21.49 -8.77
C THR A 522 3.35 21.49 -7.90
N SER A 523 4.23 22.47 -8.11
CA SER A 523 5.46 22.61 -7.31
C SER A 523 5.16 22.77 -5.82
N ALA A 524 5.86 22.01 -4.99
CA ALA A 524 5.69 21.92 -3.54
C ALA A 524 4.30 21.40 -3.10
N GLN A 525 3.62 20.64 -3.96
CA GLN A 525 2.38 19.94 -3.63
C GLN A 525 2.61 18.44 -3.53
N ILE A 526 1.71 17.74 -2.82
CA ILE A 526 1.67 16.27 -2.83
C ILE A 526 1.42 15.81 -4.26
N ALA A 527 2.23 14.86 -4.71
CA ALA A 527 2.09 14.30 -6.04
C ALA A 527 0.71 13.60 -6.17
N PRO A 528 -0.03 13.82 -7.27
CA PRO A 528 -1.39 13.31 -7.44
C PRO A 528 -1.52 11.79 -7.32
N PHE A 529 -0.44 11.05 -7.55
CA PHE A 529 -0.42 9.60 -7.37
C PHE A 529 -0.23 9.19 -5.90
N SER A 530 0.35 10.04 -5.05
CA SER A 530 0.67 9.66 -3.68
C SER A 530 -0.57 9.25 -2.91
N SER A 531 -0.56 8.05 -2.34
CA SER A 531 -1.64 7.58 -1.48
C SER A 531 -1.69 8.40 -0.20
N HIS A 532 -2.90 8.69 0.26
CA HIS A 532 -3.10 9.41 1.52
C HIS A 532 -4.45 9.13 2.16
N GLY A 533 -4.65 9.60 3.37
CA GLY A 533 -5.85 9.47 4.16
C GLY A 533 -5.59 8.91 5.55
N LEU A 534 -6.62 8.31 6.17
CA LEU A 534 -6.48 7.63 7.43
C LEU A 534 -6.19 6.14 7.20
N ALA A 535 -5.30 5.58 8.01
CA ALA A 535 -5.23 4.14 8.17
C ALA A 535 -6.53 3.62 8.83
N PHE A 536 -6.77 2.31 8.78
CA PHE A 536 -8.07 1.74 9.21
C PHE A 536 -8.34 1.81 10.73
N ASP A 537 -7.37 2.16 11.53
CA ASP A 537 -7.54 2.49 12.95
C ASP A 537 -7.80 3.99 13.21
N GLY A 538 -7.86 4.82 12.17
CA GLY A 538 -8.09 6.25 12.23
C GLY A 538 -6.84 7.11 12.41
N ARG A 539 -5.63 6.51 12.39
CA ARG A 539 -4.39 7.29 12.44
C ARG A 539 -4.14 8.01 11.12
N VAL A 540 -3.48 9.15 11.22
CA VAL A 540 -2.96 9.88 10.06
C VAL A 540 -1.83 9.06 9.43
N LYS A 541 -1.92 8.85 8.13
CA LYS A 541 -0.90 8.32 7.23
C LYS A 541 -0.98 9.07 5.89
N PRO A 542 0.16 9.37 5.22
CA PRO A 542 1.54 9.11 5.64
C PRO A 542 1.94 9.86 6.90
N ASP A 543 3.10 9.51 7.50
CA ASP A 543 3.66 10.23 8.66
C ASP A 543 4.39 11.49 8.21
N VAL A 544 5.09 11.43 7.06
CA VAL A 544 5.81 12.52 6.42
C VAL A 544 5.65 12.48 4.91
N ALA A 545 6.05 13.54 4.25
CA ALA A 545 6.19 13.63 2.81
C ALA A 545 7.65 13.95 2.42
N ALA A 546 8.08 13.50 1.25
CA ALA A 546 9.40 13.78 0.71
C ALA A 546 9.36 13.88 -0.82
N PRO A 547 10.37 14.46 -1.49
CA PRO A 547 10.46 14.47 -2.93
C PRO A 547 10.38 13.06 -3.50
N GLY A 548 9.49 12.85 -4.47
CA GLY A 548 9.25 11.56 -5.09
C GLY A 548 8.89 11.64 -6.57
N VAL A 549 9.25 12.75 -7.23
CA VAL A 549 8.95 12.98 -8.65
C VAL A 549 10.23 13.39 -9.39
N VAL A 550 10.54 12.68 -10.47
CA VAL A 550 11.71 12.88 -11.37
C VAL A 550 13.02 12.91 -10.57
N LEU A 551 13.25 11.85 -9.78
CA LEU A 551 14.53 11.69 -9.10
C LEU A 551 15.49 10.88 -9.97
N ALA A 552 16.66 11.45 -10.27
CA ALA A 552 17.70 10.81 -11.04
C ALA A 552 18.38 9.69 -10.28
N THR A 553 18.55 8.54 -10.92
CA THR A 553 19.11 7.33 -10.29
C THR A 553 19.75 6.39 -11.32
N ALA A 554 20.34 5.28 -10.82
CA ALA A 554 20.80 4.18 -11.66
C ALA A 554 19.62 3.31 -12.11
N GLU A 555 19.69 2.80 -13.33
CA GLU A 555 18.86 1.70 -13.83
C GLU A 555 19.69 0.42 -13.96
N ALA A 556 19.07 -0.74 -13.79
CA ALA A 556 19.76 -2.02 -13.93
C ALA A 556 20.17 -2.29 -15.40
N GLY A 557 21.33 -2.93 -15.60
CA GLY A 557 21.84 -3.28 -16.92
C GLY A 557 22.70 -2.20 -17.57
N ARG A 558 22.84 -2.31 -18.90
CA ARG A 558 23.69 -1.43 -19.72
C ARG A 558 22.96 -1.00 -20.98
N ASN A 559 23.36 0.14 -21.51
CA ASN A 559 22.98 0.58 -22.85
C ASN A 559 23.65 -0.30 -23.92
N ASP A 560 23.20 -0.23 -25.18
CA ASP A 560 23.75 -1.00 -26.31
C ASP A 560 25.24 -0.72 -26.55
N ASP A 561 25.74 0.45 -26.19
CA ASP A 561 27.15 0.84 -26.26
C ASP A 561 28.00 0.37 -25.05
N GLY A 562 27.39 -0.38 -24.12
CA GLY A 562 28.03 -0.90 -22.92
C GLY A 562 28.13 0.11 -21.77
N THR A 563 27.64 1.34 -21.92
CA THR A 563 27.62 2.33 -20.84
C THR A 563 26.59 1.98 -19.76
N PRO A 564 26.81 2.39 -18.49
CA PRO A 564 25.82 2.16 -17.42
C PRO A 564 24.55 2.97 -17.70
N ARG A 565 23.41 2.38 -17.36
CA ARG A 565 22.10 3.01 -17.53
C ARG A 565 21.79 3.94 -16.37
N PHE A 566 21.23 5.10 -16.70
CA PHE A 566 20.68 6.08 -15.74
C PHE A 566 19.33 6.55 -16.23
N GLY A 567 18.43 6.78 -15.30
CA GLY A 567 17.09 7.28 -15.59
C GLY A 567 16.52 8.09 -14.46
N THR A 568 15.22 8.20 -14.45
CA THR A 568 14.47 8.88 -13.40
C THR A 568 13.36 7.99 -12.86
N VAL A 569 13.15 8.07 -11.57
CA VAL A 569 12.10 7.31 -10.89
C VAL A 569 11.07 8.26 -10.26
N ASN A 570 9.82 7.81 -10.26
CA ASN A 570 8.70 8.47 -9.62
C ASN A 570 7.99 7.49 -8.68
N GLY A 571 7.57 7.94 -7.52
CA GLY A 571 6.81 7.09 -6.62
C GLY A 571 6.94 7.48 -5.15
N SER A 572 6.04 6.95 -4.36
CA SER A 572 6.17 7.01 -2.90
C SER A 572 7.35 6.16 -2.39
N SER A 573 7.80 5.13 -3.17
CA SER A 573 9.04 4.39 -2.87
C SER A 573 10.28 5.25 -3.05
N ALA A 574 10.33 6.09 -4.09
CA ALA A 574 11.41 7.05 -4.30
C ALA A 574 11.47 8.06 -3.15
N ALA A 575 10.33 8.59 -2.72
CA ALA A 575 10.22 9.45 -1.54
C ALA A 575 10.65 8.72 -0.25
N ALA A 576 10.29 7.44 -0.09
CA ALA A 576 10.73 6.62 1.03
C ALA A 576 12.25 6.37 1.03
N ALA A 577 12.87 6.18 -0.14
CA ALA A 577 14.32 6.09 -0.26
C ALA A 577 15.02 7.40 0.17
N VAL A 578 14.48 8.55 -0.21
CA VAL A 578 14.98 9.86 0.25
C VAL A 578 14.94 9.99 1.77
N VAL A 579 13.80 9.62 2.40
CA VAL A 579 13.65 9.66 3.88
C VAL A 579 14.55 8.64 4.55
N THR A 580 14.75 7.46 3.95
CA THR A 580 15.67 6.44 4.45
C THR A 580 17.11 6.96 4.48
N GLY A 581 17.54 7.67 3.43
CA GLY A 581 18.83 8.37 3.42
C GLY A 581 18.93 9.42 4.51
N ALA A 582 17.90 10.27 4.68
CA ALA A 582 17.85 11.26 5.77
C ALA A 582 17.94 10.61 7.15
N ALA A 583 17.26 9.46 7.35
CA ALA A 583 17.35 8.68 8.58
C ALA A 583 18.77 8.14 8.82
N ALA A 584 19.47 7.73 7.75
CA ALA A 584 20.87 7.27 7.87
C ALA A 584 21.81 8.39 8.26
N LEU A 585 21.64 9.61 7.74
CA LEU A 585 22.41 10.78 8.17
C LEU A 585 22.16 11.11 9.64
N LEU A 586 20.90 11.09 10.06
CA LEU A 586 20.52 11.35 11.45
C LEU A 586 21.06 10.26 12.40
N ALA A 587 21.00 8.98 11.99
CA ALA A 587 21.54 7.87 12.77
C ALA A 587 23.08 7.92 12.90
N GLN A 588 23.78 8.39 11.86
CA GLN A 588 25.24 8.65 11.94
C GLN A 588 25.57 9.77 12.93
N LEU A 589 24.80 10.88 12.91
CA LEU A 589 24.98 12.00 13.84
C LEU A 589 24.61 11.62 15.28
N ARG A 590 23.53 10.88 15.47
CA ARG A 590 22.89 10.57 16.75
C ARG A 590 22.84 9.07 16.98
N THR A 591 24.00 8.50 17.30
CA THR A 591 24.16 7.05 17.55
C THR A 591 23.49 6.59 18.87
N ASP A 592 23.11 7.54 19.72
CA ASP A 592 22.44 7.35 20.99
C ASP A 592 20.91 7.16 20.90
N LEU A 593 20.31 7.54 19.75
CA LEU A 593 18.87 7.47 19.54
C LEU A 593 18.43 6.05 19.17
N SER A 594 17.28 5.64 19.69
CA SER A 594 16.60 4.43 19.25
C SER A 594 15.93 4.61 17.88
N ALA A 595 15.54 3.50 17.25
CA ALA A 595 14.76 3.54 15.99
C ALA A 595 13.43 4.31 16.18
N SER A 596 12.79 4.17 17.35
CA SER A 596 11.57 4.92 17.70
C SER A 596 11.84 6.42 17.82
N ASP A 597 12.97 6.82 18.41
CA ASP A 597 13.37 8.23 18.51
C ASP A 597 13.67 8.83 17.14
N LEU A 598 14.37 8.09 16.26
CA LEU A 598 14.63 8.52 14.86
C LEU A 598 13.31 8.76 14.12
N LYS A 599 12.34 7.82 14.23
CA LYS A 599 11.00 7.95 13.65
C LYS A 599 10.30 9.21 14.16
N SER A 600 10.26 9.39 15.48
CA SER A 600 9.59 10.53 16.13
C SER A 600 10.19 11.87 15.70
N LEU A 601 11.53 11.96 15.60
CA LEU A 601 12.19 13.20 15.17
C LEU A 601 11.88 13.51 13.72
N LEU A 602 12.02 12.55 12.79
CA LEU A 602 11.76 12.78 11.37
C LEU A 602 10.30 13.14 11.11
N ALA A 603 9.35 12.49 11.81
CA ALA A 603 7.92 12.79 11.65
C ALA A 603 7.52 14.12 12.34
N GLY A 604 8.01 14.33 13.58
CA GLY A 604 7.55 15.45 14.41
C GLY A 604 8.18 16.80 14.07
N THR A 605 9.32 16.82 13.33
CA THR A 605 10.00 18.06 12.93
C THR A 605 9.79 18.42 11.46
N ALA A 606 9.03 17.59 10.72
CA ALA A 606 8.72 17.85 9.32
C ALA A 606 8.00 19.21 9.13
N SER A 607 8.32 19.88 8.02
CA SER A 607 7.82 21.22 7.69
C SER A 607 6.47 21.16 6.97
N PRO A 608 5.36 21.67 7.51
CA PRO A 608 4.06 21.60 6.89
C PRO A 608 4.02 22.29 5.51
N LEU A 609 3.47 21.61 4.51
CA LEU A 609 3.20 22.16 3.19
C LEU A 609 1.94 23.03 3.26
N PRO A 610 1.98 24.26 2.69
CA PRO A 610 0.82 25.16 2.68
C PRO A 610 -0.39 24.54 1.98
N GLU A 611 -1.58 24.86 2.44
CA GLU A 611 -2.88 24.46 1.85
C GLU A 611 -3.04 22.95 1.62
N THR A 612 -2.18 22.12 2.23
CA THR A 612 -2.18 20.67 2.09
C THR A 612 -2.82 20.03 3.32
N SER A 613 -3.74 19.09 3.10
CA SER A 613 -4.39 18.32 4.16
C SER A 613 -3.36 17.55 4.99
N VAL A 614 -3.57 17.48 6.31
CA VAL A 614 -2.78 16.65 7.22
C VAL A 614 -2.84 15.17 6.79
N THR A 615 -3.96 14.70 6.25
CA THR A 615 -4.10 13.33 5.76
C THR A 615 -3.31 13.04 4.50
N ALA A 616 -2.81 14.06 3.80
CA ALA A 616 -1.99 13.90 2.60
C ALA A 616 -0.48 14.03 2.88
N GLN A 617 -0.12 14.86 3.87
CA GLN A 617 1.29 15.20 4.16
C GLN A 617 1.81 14.67 5.51
N GLY A 618 0.94 14.23 6.41
CA GLY A 618 1.35 13.91 7.79
C GLY A 618 1.90 15.11 8.54
N GLY A 619 3.12 15.02 9.03
CA GLY A 619 3.91 16.12 9.63
C GLY A 619 4.26 17.22 8.63
N GLY A 620 4.43 16.87 7.35
CA GLY A 620 4.87 17.75 6.28
C GLY A 620 6.08 17.20 5.51
N LEU A 621 6.79 18.08 4.83
CA LEU A 621 8.05 17.77 4.14
C LEU A 621 9.14 17.46 5.16
N VAL A 622 9.82 16.31 5.00
CA VAL A 622 10.92 15.91 5.87
C VAL A 622 12.01 16.99 5.94
N ASP A 623 12.53 17.24 7.15
CA ASP A 623 13.62 18.19 7.41
C ASP A 623 14.62 17.55 8.38
N VAL A 624 15.70 16.95 7.82
CA VAL A 624 16.71 16.27 8.62
C VAL A 624 17.53 17.24 9.49
N GLY A 625 17.67 18.50 9.05
CA GLY A 625 18.36 19.53 9.83
C GLY A 625 17.57 19.88 11.09
N ALA A 626 16.25 20.05 10.97
CA ALA A 626 15.37 20.26 12.12
C ALA A 626 15.34 19.04 13.05
N ALA A 627 15.32 17.83 12.50
CA ALA A 627 15.38 16.57 13.26
C ALA A 627 16.70 16.48 14.07
N ALA A 628 17.83 16.81 13.44
CA ALA A 628 19.16 16.81 14.08
C ALA A 628 19.27 17.81 15.25
N ALA A 629 18.59 18.96 15.13
CA ALA A 629 18.60 20.02 16.16
C ALA A 629 17.58 19.80 17.30
N THR A 630 16.80 18.72 17.23
CA THR A 630 15.72 18.45 18.19
C THR A 630 16.14 17.42 19.23
N GLU A 631 15.79 17.67 20.50
CA GLU A 631 16.20 16.89 21.66
C GLU A 631 14.99 16.38 22.48
N LEU A 632 13.81 16.40 21.88
CA LEU A 632 12.56 15.89 22.45
C LEU A 632 11.93 14.93 21.45
N THR A 633 11.51 13.77 21.90
CA THR A 633 10.74 12.81 21.09
C THR A 633 9.35 12.58 21.70
N ALA A 634 8.44 12.05 20.92
CA ALA A 634 7.08 11.80 21.36
C ALA A 634 6.50 10.55 20.69
N GLU A 635 5.71 9.79 21.42
CA GLU A 635 5.02 8.60 20.95
C GLU A 635 3.56 8.60 21.42
N PRO A 636 2.60 8.35 20.49
CA PRO A 636 2.75 8.14 19.06
C PRO A 636 3.11 9.43 18.30
N ASP A 637 3.67 9.29 17.10
CA ASP A 637 4.01 10.39 16.19
C ASP A 637 2.80 10.96 15.41
N THR A 638 1.66 10.25 15.39
CA THR A 638 0.37 10.69 14.89
C THR A 638 -0.76 10.26 15.84
N LEU A 639 -1.86 11.01 15.90
CA LEU A 639 -2.96 10.70 16.80
C LEU A 639 -4.16 10.13 16.04
N ALA A 640 -4.73 9.04 16.57
CA ALA A 640 -5.86 8.32 16.03
C ALA A 640 -7.12 8.54 16.88
N PHE A 641 -8.02 9.43 16.45
CA PHE A 641 -9.30 9.62 17.13
C PHE A 641 -10.46 8.81 16.53
N GLY A 642 -10.19 8.05 15.47
CA GLY A 642 -11.17 7.20 14.82
C GLY A 642 -12.30 7.99 14.15
N ASN A 643 -13.53 7.53 14.35
CA ASN A 643 -14.75 8.15 13.80
C ASN A 643 -15.64 8.64 14.95
N ALA A 644 -15.86 9.95 15.03
CA ALA A 644 -16.74 10.56 16.02
C ALA A 644 -18.22 10.37 15.62
N ARG A 645 -19.01 9.82 16.55
CA ARG A 645 -20.43 9.52 16.33
C ARG A 645 -21.29 10.18 17.40
N GLY A 646 -22.20 11.03 16.95
CA GLY A 646 -23.20 11.67 17.81
C GLY A 646 -22.70 12.86 18.63
N ASP A 647 -23.64 13.54 19.24
CA ASP A 647 -23.39 14.67 20.13
C ASP A 647 -22.72 14.22 21.43
N GLY A 648 -21.80 15.03 21.93
CA GLY A 648 -21.08 14.69 23.19
C GLY A 648 -19.97 13.66 23.03
N TRP A 649 -19.55 13.34 21.79
CA TRP A 649 -18.41 12.46 21.56
C TRP A 649 -17.13 12.99 22.25
N HIS A 650 -16.40 12.08 22.88
CA HIS A 650 -15.11 12.36 23.48
C HIS A 650 -14.19 11.14 23.34
N SER A 651 -12.89 11.36 23.29
CA SER A 651 -11.83 10.35 23.32
C SER A 651 -10.69 10.79 24.22
N LEU A 652 -9.97 9.82 24.77
CA LEU A 652 -8.80 10.04 25.59
C LEU A 652 -7.61 9.31 24.97
N GLU A 653 -6.70 10.10 24.42
CA GLU A 653 -5.43 9.59 23.89
C GLU A 653 -4.28 9.89 24.85
N ARG A 654 -3.20 9.16 24.73
CA ARG A 654 -1.98 9.34 25.51
C ARG A 654 -0.82 9.65 24.58
N LEU A 655 -0.02 10.63 24.99
CA LEU A 655 1.20 11.04 24.30
C LEU A 655 2.35 10.96 25.30
N THR A 656 3.31 10.09 25.06
CA THR A 656 4.52 9.97 25.88
C THR A 656 5.60 10.84 25.29
N LEU A 657 6.18 11.70 26.10
CA LEU A 657 7.30 12.59 25.76
C LEU A 657 8.57 12.03 26.37
N HIS A 658 9.65 12.01 25.62
CA HIS A 658 10.95 11.59 26.07
C HIS A 658 12.01 12.66 25.78
N ASN A 659 12.83 12.99 26.78
CA ASN A 659 13.93 13.93 26.67
C ASN A 659 15.22 13.18 26.33
N VAL A 660 15.64 13.24 25.07
CA VAL A 660 16.84 12.58 24.56
C VAL A 660 18.12 13.45 24.71
N SER A 661 18.06 14.44 25.58
CA SER A 661 19.21 15.34 25.85
C SER A 661 19.79 15.17 27.25
N SER A 662 20.95 15.80 27.46
CA SER A 662 21.62 15.88 28.77
C SER A 662 21.10 17.01 29.66
N ARG A 663 20.12 17.81 29.20
CA ARG A 663 19.62 18.99 29.90
C ARG A 663 18.15 18.85 30.32
N LEU A 664 17.71 19.64 31.27
CA LEU A 664 16.32 19.66 31.72
C LEU A 664 15.48 20.50 30.78
N PHE A 665 14.36 19.92 30.29
CA PHE A 665 13.37 20.60 29.48
C PHE A 665 12.13 21.03 30.25
N ARG A 666 11.61 22.19 29.83
CA ARG A 666 10.22 22.61 30.10
C ARG A 666 9.48 22.66 28.79
N VAL A 667 8.45 21.84 28.64
CA VAL A 667 7.67 21.71 27.42
C VAL A 667 6.28 22.27 27.67
N ARG A 668 5.85 23.22 26.83
CA ARG A 668 4.46 23.66 26.76
C ARG A 668 3.74 22.89 25.68
N ILE A 669 2.53 22.41 25.95
CA ILE A 669 1.72 21.59 25.05
C ILE A 669 0.50 22.38 24.63
N ARG A 670 0.27 22.50 23.31
CA ARG A 670 -0.83 23.27 22.71
C ARG A 670 -1.44 22.47 21.57
N SER A 671 -2.77 22.42 21.48
CA SER A 671 -3.45 21.91 20.28
C SER A 671 -3.84 23.08 19.36
N VAL A 672 -3.71 22.82 18.07
CA VAL A 672 -4.18 23.68 16.97
C VAL A 672 -4.97 22.80 15.98
N GLY A 673 -6.00 23.34 15.35
CA GLY A 673 -6.79 22.59 14.36
C GLY A 673 -8.08 23.32 13.99
N GLN A 674 -8.77 22.76 13.01
CA GLN A 674 -10.02 23.25 12.45
C GLN A 674 -11.14 22.21 12.64
N GLY A 675 -12.40 22.62 12.46
CA GLY A 675 -13.53 21.67 12.39
C GLY A 675 -14.21 21.32 13.72
N GLY A 676 -14.12 22.20 14.75
CA GLY A 676 -14.94 22.04 15.97
C GLY A 676 -14.44 21.02 16.98
N LEU A 677 -13.30 20.34 16.73
CA LEU A 677 -12.67 19.44 17.70
C LEU A 677 -11.77 20.25 18.66
N GLU A 678 -12.01 20.10 19.96
CA GLU A 678 -11.14 20.62 21.01
C GLU A 678 -10.31 19.48 21.60
N ILE A 679 -8.97 19.62 21.58
CA ILE A 679 -8.06 18.71 22.24
C ILE A 679 -7.41 19.43 23.41
N VAL A 680 -7.63 18.94 24.62
CA VAL A 680 -7.13 19.55 25.88
C VAL A 680 -6.04 18.66 26.46
N PRO A 681 -4.75 19.11 26.40
CA PRO A 681 -3.67 18.37 27.06
C PRO A 681 -3.73 18.53 28.59
N LYS A 682 -3.45 17.43 29.28
CA LYS A 682 -3.37 17.36 30.75
C LYS A 682 -2.14 16.54 31.18
N PRO A 683 -1.11 17.19 31.74
CA PRO A 683 -0.97 18.64 31.96
C PRO A 683 -0.61 19.43 30.70
N LYS A 684 -0.82 20.77 30.70
CA LYS A 684 -0.42 21.68 29.61
C LYS A 684 1.08 22.02 29.60
N HIS A 685 1.75 21.78 30.72
CA HIS A 685 3.19 22.03 30.91
C HIS A 685 3.80 20.84 31.62
N VAL A 686 4.91 20.36 31.10
CA VAL A 686 5.68 19.28 31.70
C VAL A 686 7.13 19.70 31.90
N ARG A 687 7.79 19.03 32.87
CA ARG A 687 9.21 19.21 33.14
C ARG A 687 9.86 17.83 33.03
N LEU A 688 10.83 17.71 32.11
CA LEU A 688 11.51 16.47 31.78
C LEU A 688 12.98 16.57 32.20
N LYS A 689 13.43 15.67 33.07
CA LYS A 689 14.86 15.50 33.39
C LYS A 689 15.59 14.89 32.16
N PRO A 690 16.92 14.98 32.08
CA PRO A 690 17.70 14.24 31.11
C PRO A 690 17.34 12.76 31.09
N GLY A 691 17.12 12.18 29.90
CA GLY A 691 16.69 10.79 29.71
C GLY A 691 15.30 10.44 30.28
N GLY A 692 14.57 11.44 30.81
CA GLY A 692 13.28 11.21 31.46
C GLY A 692 12.10 11.22 30.50
N SER A 693 11.09 10.39 30.79
CA SER A 693 9.84 10.32 30.05
C SER A 693 8.64 10.74 30.90
N THR A 694 7.59 11.21 30.26
CA THR A 694 6.30 11.47 30.91
C THR A 694 5.16 11.33 29.92
N THR A 695 4.01 10.85 30.41
CA THR A 695 2.81 10.69 29.60
C THR A 695 1.82 11.82 29.87
N VAL A 696 1.32 12.42 28.79
CA VAL A 696 0.31 13.48 28.78
C VAL A 696 -1.00 12.89 28.26
N ALA A 697 -2.09 13.13 28.97
CA ALA A 697 -3.41 12.79 28.52
C ALA A 697 -3.96 13.88 27.59
N LEU A 698 -4.50 13.49 26.44
CA LEU A 698 -5.12 14.37 25.45
C LEU A 698 -6.61 14.07 25.41
N LEU A 699 -7.41 14.94 26.04
CA LEU A 699 -8.86 14.82 26.03
C LEU A 699 -9.41 15.54 24.79
N ALA A 700 -9.89 14.77 23.82
CA ALA A 700 -10.56 15.25 22.63
C ALA A 700 -12.08 15.29 22.84
N ARG A 701 -12.75 16.37 22.44
CA ARG A 701 -14.20 16.49 22.50
C ARG A 701 -14.74 17.37 21.37
N LEU A 702 -15.94 17.07 20.88
CA LEU A 702 -16.64 17.95 19.95
C LEU A 702 -17.29 19.12 20.71
N ARG A 703 -17.14 20.33 20.17
CA ARG A 703 -17.91 21.50 20.59
C ARG A 703 -19.07 21.70 19.62
N GLY A 704 -20.26 21.35 20.05
CA GLY A 704 -21.49 21.46 19.25
C GLY A 704 -21.74 20.26 18.34
N ALA A 705 -22.63 20.44 17.37
CA ALA A 705 -22.96 19.38 16.40
C ALA A 705 -21.76 19.05 15.51
N PRO A 706 -21.61 17.77 15.10
CA PRO A 706 -20.57 17.39 14.16
C PRO A 706 -20.62 18.23 12.88
N PRO A 707 -19.47 18.68 12.33
CA PRO A 707 -19.47 19.40 11.07
C PRO A 707 -20.09 18.57 9.95
N SER A 708 -20.84 19.22 9.06
CA SER A 708 -21.38 18.56 7.85
C SER A 708 -20.29 18.09 6.87
N ALA A 709 -19.06 18.62 7.01
CA ALA A 709 -17.93 18.36 6.11
C ALA A 709 -17.21 17.00 6.32
N GLY A 710 -17.68 16.15 7.23
CA GLY A 710 -17.19 14.77 7.37
C GLY A 710 -15.81 14.59 8.03
N SER A 711 -14.98 15.62 8.23
CA SER A 711 -13.66 15.51 8.88
C SER A 711 -13.20 16.79 9.56
N ALA A 712 -12.28 16.65 10.51
CA ALA A 712 -11.49 17.74 11.09
C ALA A 712 -10.03 17.31 11.22
N GLU A 713 -9.11 18.27 11.19
CA GLU A 713 -7.68 18.02 11.26
C GLU A 713 -6.91 19.11 11.98
N GLY A 714 -5.67 18.80 12.39
CA GLY A 714 -4.79 19.71 13.06
C GLY A 714 -3.55 19.06 13.63
N ALA A 715 -2.99 19.65 14.68
CA ALA A 715 -1.82 19.13 15.36
C ALA A 715 -1.79 19.45 16.86
N VAL A 716 -1.11 18.60 17.61
CA VAL A 716 -0.62 18.93 18.95
C VAL A 716 0.82 19.41 18.82
N LEU A 717 1.09 20.62 19.29
CA LEU A 717 2.40 21.25 19.28
C LEU A 717 3.07 21.07 20.63
N LEU A 718 4.25 20.50 20.63
CA LEU A 718 5.15 20.37 21.75
C LEU A 718 6.22 21.44 21.63
N LEU A 719 6.23 22.38 22.55
CA LEU A 719 7.04 23.61 22.50
C LEU A 719 8.09 23.56 23.61
N PRO A 720 9.22 22.86 23.42
CA PRO A 720 10.30 22.86 24.39
C PRO A 720 11.01 24.21 24.42
N ARG A 721 11.38 24.68 25.62
CA ARG A 721 12.12 25.94 25.74
C ARG A 721 13.59 25.74 25.34
N GLY A 722 14.02 26.38 24.25
CA GLY A 722 15.41 26.35 23.77
C GLY A 722 15.77 25.14 22.91
N SER A 723 14.77 24.51 22.28
CA SER A 723 14.92 23.48 21.24
C SER A 723 13.81 23.65 20.17
N GLN A 724 13.92 22.95 19.07
CA GLN A 724 12.91 22.98 18.02
C GLN A 724 11.58 22.36 18.51
N PRO A 725 10.43 22.86 18.04
CA PRO A 725 9.13 22.27 18.36
C PRO A 725 8.92 20.96 17.64
N LEU A 726 8.12 20.06 18.27
CA LEU A 726 7.55 18.90 17.56
C LEU A 726 6.06 19.14 17.26
N ARG A 727 5.63 18.61 16.14
CA ARG A 727 4.26 18.63 15.67
C ARG A 727 3.73 17.22 15.56
N ILE A 728 2.67 16.90 16.31
CA ILE A 728 2.00 15.60 16.28
C ILE A 728 0.67 15.79 15.53
N PRO A 729 0.57 15.41 14.26
CA PRO A 729 -0.62 15.61 13.44
C PRO A 729 -1.77 14.72 13.91
N TRP A 730 -2.99 15.21 13.73
CA TRP A 730 -4.21 14.46 13.97
C TRP A 730 -5.27 14.77 12.93
N ALA A 731 -6.09 13.77 12.64
CA ALA A 731 -7.31 13.93 11.88
C ALA A 731 -8.42 13.04 12.47
N ILE A 732 -9.67 13.41 12.24
CA ILE A 732 -10.84 12.68 12.69
C ILE A 732 -11.93 12.75 11.63
N THR A 733 -12.71 11.69 11.48
CA THR A 733 -13.89 11.65 10.63
C THR A 733 -15.16 11.69 11.46
N PHE A 734 -16.21 12.23 10.88
CA PHE A 734 -17.54 12.32 11.48
C PHE A 734 -18.55 11.50 10.69
N GLY A 735 -19.58 11.00 11.37
CA GLY A 735 -20.71 10.35 10.74
C GLY A 735 -20.87 8.87 11.07
N LYS A 736 -22.02 8.34 10.68
CA LYS A 736 -22.34 6.91 10.80
C LYS A 736 -21.88 6.18 9.54
N PRO A 737 -21.57 4.87 9.61
CA PRO A 737 -21.45 4.05 8.41
C PRO A 737 -22.76 4.16 7.62
N GLU A 738 -22.69 4.52 6.36
CA GLU A 738 -23.90 4.69 5.53
C GLU A 738 -24.52 3.36 5.14
N ARG A 739 -23.73 2.28 5.15
CA ARG A 739 -24.15 0.94 4.73
C ARG A 739 -23.78 -0.12 5.76
N ALA A 740 -24.52 -1.23 5.74
CA ALA A 740 -24.19 -2.40 6.55
C ALA A 740 -22.84 -3.02 6.09
N ALA A 741 -22.05 -3.52 7.02
CA ALA A 741 -20.77 -4.17 6.72
C ALA A 741 -20.92 -5.47 5.92
N LEU A 742 -22.14 -6.05 5.84
CA LEU A 742 -22.49 -7.22 5.06
C LEU A 742 -23.72 -6.93 4.21
N SER A 743 -23.66 -7.24 2.93
CA SER A 743 -24.76 -7.05 1.97
C SER A 743 -24.78 -8.17 0.91
N GLU A 744 -25.75 -8.17 0.03
CA GLU A 744 -25.90 -9.11 -1.10
C GLU A 744 -25.79 -10.59 -0.68
N ILE A 745 -26.38 -10.94 0.47
CA ILE A 745 -26.27 -12.28 1.02
C ILE A 745 -27.26 -13.20 0.32
N ALA A 746 -26.73 -14.20 -0.39
CA ALA A 746 -27.49 -15.17 -1.15
C ALA A 746 -27.03 -16.60 -0.88
N LEU A 747 -27.95 -17.55 -0.88
CA LEU A 747 -27.68 -18.96 -0.76
C LEU A 747 -28.26 -19.68 -1.99
N SER A 748 -27.41 -20.41 -2.71
CA SER A 748 -27.78 -21.08 -3.95
C SER A 748 -28.89 -22.16 -3.76
N ALA A 749 -28.95 -22.79 -2.57
CA ALA A 749 -29.97 -23.74 -2.21
C ALA A 749 -30.27 -23.70 -0.71
N SER A 750 -31.51 -23.42 -0.34
CA SER A 750 -31.96 -23.42 1.06
C SER A 750 -32.13 -24.83 1.65
N SER A 751 -32.10 -25.89 0.84
CA SER A 751 -32.17 -27.28 1.26
C SER A 751 -31.34 -28.17 0.35
N PHE A 752 -30.38 -28.92 0.91
CA PHE A 752 -29.47 -29.77 0.14
C PHE A 752 -29.03 -31.02 0.93
N LYS A 753 -28.50 -32.02 0.23
CA LYS A 753 -27.83 -33.18 0.84
C LYS A 753 -26.34 -32.87 1.04
N PRO A 754 -25.71 -33.40 2.12
CA PRO A 754 -24.26 -33.27 2.30
C PRO A 754 -23.49 -33.80 1.09
N SER A 755 -22.69 -32.91 0.47
CA SER A 755 -21.88 -33.26 -0.70
C SER A 755 -20.60 -32.43 -0.72
N ASP A 756 -19.47 -33.13 -0.96
CA ASP A 756 -18.17 -32.48 -1.11
C ASP A 756 -17.93 -32.03 -2.58
N THR A 757 -18.69 -32.61 -3.53
CA THR A 757 -18.56 -32.29 -4.97
C THR A 757 -19.62 -31.33 -5.49
N LEU A 758 -20.78 -31.26 -4.83
CA LEU A 758 -21.90 -30.35 -5.17
C LEU A 758 -22.37 -29.60 -3.91
N PRO A 759 -21.54 -28.73 -3.33
CA PRO A 759 -21.90 -27.96 -2.15
C PRO A 759 -22.94 -26.88 -2.47
N ALA A 760 -23.74 -26.48 -1.50
CA ALA A 760 -24.49 -25.24 -1.60
C ALA A 760 -23.53 -24.05 -1.47
N VAL A 761 -23.80 -22.95 -2.18
CA VAL A 761 -22.94 -21.77 -2.23
C VAL A 761 -23.60 -20.64 -1.46
N LEU A 762 -22.94 -20.15 -0.44
CA LEU A 762 -23.28 -18.92 0.26
C LEU A 762 -22.40 -17.81 -0.29
N SER A 763 -22.99 -16.84 -0.96
CA SER A 763 -22.30 -15.63 -1.45
C SER A 763 -22.73 -14.42 -0.62
N LEU A 764 -21.81 -13.49 -0.42
CA LEU A 764 -22.08 -12.23 0.25
C LEU A 764 -21.04 -11.18 -0.16
N ARG A 765 -21.38 -9.90 0.06
CA ARG A 765 -20.43 -8.81 -0.01
C ARG A 765 -20.05 -8.41 1.42
N ALA A 766 -18.75 -8.34 1.70
CA ALA A 766 -18.19 -7.84 2.95
C ALA A 766 -17.51 -6.48 2.71
N GLY A 767 -17.68 -5.54 3.66
CA GLY A 767 -17.14 -4.20 3.57
C GLY A 767 -17.84 -3.30 2.54
N ASN A 768 -17.44 -2.04 2.48
CA ASN A 768 -18.02 -1.03 1.58
C ASN A 768 -16.93 -0.25 0.86
N LEU A 769 -17.25 0.17 -0.37
CA LEU A 769 -16.57 1.20 -1.13
C LEU A 769 -17.57 2.31 -1.41
N LEU A 770 -17.25 3.50 -0.95
CA LEU A 770 -18.11 4.65 -1.08
C LEU A 770 -17.39 5.69 -1.95
N GLN A 771 -17.97 6.03 -3.08
CA GLN A 771 -17.50 7.16 -3.89
C GLN A 771 -17.96 8.45 -3.21
N THR A 772 -17.01 9.33 -2.92
CA THR A 772 -17.26 10.66 -2.37
C THR A 772 -16.69 11.71 -3.32
N PRO A 773 -17.12 12.97 -3.25
CA PRO A 773 -16.53 14.04 -4.05
C PRO A 773 -15.02 14.21 -3.86
N ALA A 774 -14.48 13.74 -2.72
CA ALA A 774 -13.08 13.84 -2.35
C ALA A 774 -12.29 12.55 -2.64
N GLY A 775 -12.90 11.52 -3.25
CA GLY A 775 -12.27 10.24 -3.59
C GLY A 775 -13.01 9.02 -3.02
N THR A 776 -12.39 7.85 -3.12
CA THR A 776 -12.96 6.58 -2.69
C THR A 776 -12.70 6.34 -1.20
N ARG A 777 -13.77 6.22 -0.39
CA ARG A 777 -13.67 5.78 0.99
C ARG A 777 -13.78 4.26 1.07
N VAL A 778 -12.85 3.63 1.79
CA VAL A 778 -12.77 2.18 1.97
C VAL A 778 -13.20 1.81 3.39
N GLU A 779 -14.18 0.92 3.55
CA GLU A 779 -14.63 0.41 4.86
C GLU A 779 -14.46 -1.12 4.90
N PRO A 780 -13.29 -1.61 5.35
CA PRO A 780 -13.01 -3.04 5.42
C PRO A 780 -13.61 -3.70 6.67
N VAL A 781 -13.53 -5.04 6.72
CA VAL A 781 -13.95 -5.86 7.86
C VAL A 781 -12.72 -6.50 8.50
N ALA A 782 -12.47 -6.22 9.77
CA ALA A 782 -11.34 -6.78 10.51
C ALA A 782 -11.47 -8.30 10.68
N ARG A 783 -12.70 -8.79 10.89
CA ARG A 783 -12.97 -10.22 11.05
C ARG A 783 -14.39 -10.55 10.65
N LEU A 784 -14.55 -11.62 9.88
CA LEU A 784 -15.85 -12.22 9.54
C LEU A 784 -15.87 -13.68 9.99
N ASP A 785 -16.78 -14.01 10.92
CA ASP A 785 -17.00 -15.35 11.43
C ASP A 785 -18.25 -15.95 10.78
N PHE A 786 -18.16 -17.24 10.42
CA PHE A 786 -19.26 -18.07 9.95
C PHE A 786 -19.57 -19.11 11.04
N GLU A 787 -20.53 -18.81 11.89
CA GLU A 787 -20.93 -19.67 13.01
C GLU A 787 -22.09 -20.59 12.63
N LEU A 788 -21.96 -21.89 12.89
CA LEU A 788 -23.04 -22.85 12.69
C LEU A 788 -23.87 -23.02 13.97
N TRP A 789 -25.20 -22.97 13.81
CA TRP A 789 -26.16 -23.12 14.89
C TRP A 789 -27.26 -24.12 14.55
N ARG A 790 -27.76 -24.86 15.56
CA ARG A 790 -28.96 -25.71 15.49
C ARG A 790 -29.94 -25.24 16.57
N GLY A 791 -31.07 -24.65 16.18
CA GLY A 791 -31.95 -23.99 17.12
C GLY A 791 -31.24 -22.87 17.90
N LYS A 792 -31.16 -23.00 19.23
CA LYS A 792 -30.46 -22.06 20.13
C LYS A 792 -29.00 -22.47 20.40
N GLN A 793 -28.60 -23.66 20.00
CA GLN A 793 -27.26 -24.19 20.29
C GLN A 793 -26.27 -23.78 19.20
N ARG A 794 -25.15 -23.14 19.62
CA ARG A 794 -23.99 -22.91 18.76
C ARG A 794 -23.18 -24.20 18.64
N LEU A 795 -23.05 -24.70 17.40
CA LEU A 795 -22.29 -25.93 17.13
C LEU A 795 -20.79 -25.63 16.92
N GLY A 796 -20.44 -24.41 16.53
CA GLY A 796 -19.08 -23.95 16.38
C GLY A 796 -18.83 -23.06 15.17
N LEU A 797 -17.55 -22.83 14.89
CA LEU A 797 -17.07 -22.00 13.79
C LEU A 797 -16.83 -22.85 12.54
N LEU A 798 -17.50 -22.52 11.43
CA LEU A 798 -17.27 -23.15 10.12
C LEU A 798 -16.05 -22.54 9.44
N ALA A 799 -15.96 -21.19 9.44
CA ALA A 799 -14.85 -20.45 8.86
C ALA A 799 -14.68 -19.12 9.58
N ARG A 800 -13.47 -18.58 9.54
CA ARG A 800 -13.12 -17.21 9.94
C ARG A 800 -12.19 -16.61 8.91
N VAL A 801 -12.46 -15.37 8.52
CA VAL A 801 -11.62 -14.59 7.64
C VAL A 801 -11.26 -13.28 8.34
N ARG A 802 -9.99 -12.91 8.25
CA ARG A 802 -9.45 -11.69 8.86
C ARG A 802 -8.99 -10.70 7.79
N ASP A 803 -8.95 -9.45 8.15
CA ASP A 803 -8.42 -8.35 7.33
C ASP A 803 -9.02 -8.34 5.91
N LEU A 804 -10.34 -8.37 5.84
CA LEU A 804 -11.07 -8.38 4.58
C LEU A 804 -11.19 -6.97 3.99
N LEU A 805 -10.60 -6.77 2.82
CA LEU A 805 -10.92 -5.63 1.97
C LEU A 805 -12.34 -5.77 1.39
N PRO A 806 -13.00 -4.65 1.04
CA PRO A 806 -14.33 -4.72 0.45
C PRO A 806 -14.38 -5.57 -0.81
N GLY A 807 -15.33 -6.50 -0.87
CA GLY A 807 -15.49 -7.38 -2.02
C GLY A 807 -16.49 -8.50 -1.83
N GLN A 808 -16.67 -9.30 -2.88
CA GLN A 808 -17.49 -10.51 -2.83
C GLN A 808 -16.71 -11.67 -2.18
N LEU A 809 -17.44 -12.42 -1.34
CA LEU A 809 -16.95 -13.61 -0.67
C LEU A 809 -17.89 -14.76 -0.93
N VAL A 810 -17.32 -15.94 -1.15
CA VAL A 810 -18.07 -17.19 -1.40
C VAL A 810 -17.65 -18.25 -0.39
N LEU A 811 -18.61 -18.88 0.27
CA LEU A 811 -18.41 -20.04 1.16
C LEU A 811 -19.18 -21.25 0.61
N PHE A 812 -18.46 -22.35 0.41
CA PHE A 812 -19.06 -23.63 0.00
C PHE A 812 -19.53 -24.41 1.21
N LEU A 813 -20.83 -24.69 1.29
CA LEU A 813 -21.47 -25.44 2.36
C LEU A 813 -21.61 -26.91 1.94
N THR A 814 -20.65 -27.73 2.35
CA THR A 814 -20.62 -29.16 2.05
C THR A 814 -21.61 -30.00 2.89
N GLY A 815 -22.30 -29.38 3.87
CA GLY A 815 -23.12 -30.09 4.85
C GLY A 815 -22.28 -30.80 5.93
N ARG A 816 -21.04 -30.36 6.13
CA ARG A 816 -20.19 -30.78 7.27
C ARG A 816 -20.23 -29.72 8.36
N GLY A 817 -20.17 -30.17 9.60
CA GLY A 817 -20.05 -29.30 10.78
C GLY A 817 -18.60 -28.87 11.06
N PRO A 818 -18.39 -28.05 12.10
CA PRO A 818 -17.07 -27.53 12.48
C PRO A 818 -16.01 -28.63 12.76
N GLY A 819 -16.44 -29.81 13.16
CA GLY A 819 -15.57 -30.99 13.37
C GLY A 819 -15.25 -31.80 12.12
N GLY A 820 -15.77 -31.39 10.94
CA GLY A 820 -15.64 -32.14 9.69
C GLY A 820 -16.64 -33.30 9.52
N ASN A 821 -17.43 -33.63 10.54
CA ASN A 821 -18.46 -34.67 10.47
C ASN A 821 -19.68 -34.19 9.67
N ARG A 822 -20.32 -35.10 8.93
CA ARG A 822 -21.56 -34.80 8.22
C ARG A 822 -22.65 -34.38 9.21
N LEU A 823 -23.39 -33.35 8.87
CA LEU A 823 -24.52 -32.86 9.66
C LEU A 823 -25.70 -33.83 9.51
N SER A 824 -26.41 -34.08 10.60
CA SER A 824 -27.63 -34.87 10.59
C SER A 824 -28.76 -34.10 9.85
N PRO A 825 -29.74 -34.79 9.26
CA PRO A 825 -30.89 -34.11 8.67
C PRO A 825 -31.56 -33.16 9.69
N GLY A 826 -31.97 -32.00 9.18
CA GLY A 826 -32.58 -30.98 10.05
C GLY A 826 -32.35 -29.54 9.59
N ARG A 827 -32.92 -28.60 10.37
CA ARG A 827 -32.81 -27.15 10.13
C ARG A 827 -31.59 -26.57 10.87
N TYR A 828 -30.80 -25.83 10.17
CA TYR A 828 -29.58 -25.15 10.65
C TYR A 828 -29.63 -23.68 10.27
N ARG A 829 -28.80 -22.88 10.91
CA ARG A 829 -28.52 -21.50 10.49
C ARG A 829 -27.04 -21.21 10.57
N ILE A 830 -26.55 -20.42 9.65
CA ILE A 830 -25.25 -19.77 9.72
C ILE A 830 -25.49 -18.37 10.26
N VAL A 831 -24.76 -17.99 11.30
CA VAL A 831 -24.72 -16.63 11.81
C VAL A 831 -23.41 -16.02 11.32
N LEU A 832 -23.51 -15.02 10.47
CA LEU A 832 -22.40 -14.20 9.98
C LEU A 832 -22.15 -13.10 11.01
N VAL A 833 -20.94 -13.03 11.54
CA VAL A 833 -20.55 -12.02 12.53
C VAL A 833 -19.38 -11.21 11.96
N ALA A 834 -19.65 -9.97 11.54
CA ALA A 834 -18.64 -9.06 10.99
C ALA A 834 -18.23 -8.02 12.03
N LEU A 835 -16.91 -7.93 12.27
CA LEU A 835 -16.31 -6.94 13.15
C LEU A 835 -15.63 -5.85 12.28
N PRO A 836 -16.04 -4.58 12.37
CA PRO A 836 -15.44 -3.50 11.61
C PRO A 836 -14.03 -3.15 12.12
N THR A 837 -13.16 -2.65 11.24
CA THR A 837 -11.78 -2.22 11.58
C THR A 837 -11.74 -0.98 12.46
N ALA A 838 -12.66 -0.05 12.27
CA ALA A 838 -12.73 1.22 13.01
C ALA A 838 -13.34 1.09 14.42
N GLY A 839 -13.48 -0.13 14.94
CA GLY A 839 -14.21 -0.38 16.18
C GLY A 839 -15.72 -0.21 16.03
N GLY A 840 -16.47 -0.49 17.08
CA GLY A 840 -17.93 -0.39 17.08
C GLY A 840 -18.61 -1.75 17.26
N ARG A 841 -19.94 -1.78 17.09
CA ARG A 841 -20.73 -3.00 17.27
C ARG A 841 -20.54 -3.95 16.09
N GLU A 842 -20.42 -5.24 16.39
CA GLU A 842 -20.42 -6.28 15.38
C GLU A 842 -21.79 -6.34 14.65
N THR A 843 -21.73 -6.55 13.34
CA THR A 843 -22.92 -6.82 12.52
C THR A 843 -23.21 -8.32 12.54
N ARG A 844 -24.45 -8.70 12.86
CA ARG A 844 -24.88 -10.10 12.87
C ARG A 844 -26.01 -10.32 11.87
N VAL A 845 -25.83 -11.26 10.94
CA VAL A 845 -26.85 -11.66 9.95
C VAL A 845 -26.99 -13.18 9.99
N SER A 846 -28.24 -13.69 9.85
CA SER A 846 -28.51 -15.12 9.90
C SER A 846 -29.04 -15.63 8.57
N VAL A 847 -28.47 -16.73 8.08
CA VAL A 847 -28.90 -17.46 6.89
C VAL A 847 -29.36 -18.87 7.31
N VAL A 848 -30.59 -19.22 6.97
CA VAL A 848 -31.20 -20.51 7.35
C VAL A 848 -31.13 -21.50 6.20
N PHE A 849 -30.80 -22.76 6.50
CA PHE A 849 -30.79 -23.86 5.54
C PHE A 849 -31.23 -25.17 6.17
N ARG A 850 -31.54 -26.16 5.33
CA ARG A 850 -31.93 -27.50 5.75
C ARG A 850 -31.04 -28.57 5.12
N ILE A 851 -30.55 -29.47 5.93
CA ILE A 851 -29.91 -30.72 5.48
C ILE A 851 -31.01 -31.78 5.28
N LYS A 852 -31.00 -32.40 4.09
CA LYS A 852 -31.92 -33.53 3.69
C LYS A 852 -31.36 -34.87 4.07
#